data_c15669c1546523cbb7ce804fc5b527e4
#
_entry.id   c15669c1546523cbb7ce804fc5b527e4
#
_cell.length_a   1.000
_cell.length_b   1.000
_cell.length_c   1.000
_cell.angle_alpha   90.00
_cell.angle_beta   90.00
_cell.angle_gamma   90.00
#
_symmetry.space_group_name_H-M   'P 1'
#
loop_
_entity.id
_entity.type
_entity.pdbx_description
1 polymer ?
#
loop_
_entity_poly.entity_id
_entity_poly.type
_entity_poly.pdbx_seq_one_letter_code
_entity_poly.pdbx_strand_id
1 'polypeptide(L)'
;MLNSGGRTEGRNGYLCAMKRSIEILAPASSLEGGRVALSAGADAVYIGAPKFGARAAAGVSLEDIATLTREAHEVGARVYVALNTILTDEQLPEAVSLAWDLYGAGADALIIQDMGLLMEELPPIPLHASTQCHNDSNAKLHTLEALGMEQVVLPREVSTADLPSLLDGVGMRVESFVHGALCVSYSGRCFISEACRGRSANRGACAQYCRMSYDLEDATGRKLLTGQHLLSLRDLNRTEIIEEMLDRGVSSLKIEGRLKDIDYVRNVTAHYRRVVDEIIARRSEEYCRSSWGETELTFTPRPEQTFSRRFTAYNTPLHTPIPTESITPFTNKSVGEELGNLTECRGREVVLRLHDMGAELSNGDGLLLVSPDETTTAGALVNQVTPRGDGTYRLRLSASVEMPPGATVFRNLNHRLDRLLRRDDASSRKVQVSMVCEATEQGITLRAAVAEAPSIAVEVQREMALEPAEKDPSARLLDTLSKLGDTPYRVEQPELRLRGLYLPPSVVTELRRELVERLREACRRVMVEERDRRGEQLREQRRDFLSRDHSREECGLPESLDFTYNVANRQAERLYRRLGVKGEIAPAMEVAMPEGSVPVMQTRHCLLHRLGYCTREGKRPPFALPLYLVRGQERFRITTDCRACQMTLWLDR
;
A
#
# COMPACT_ATOMS: atom_id res chain seq x y z
N MET A 1 -36.66 -18.60 21.11
CA MET A 1 -36.05 -19.58 22.03
C MET A 1 -34.98 -20.32 21.24
N LEU A 2 -33.80 -20.35 21.81
CA LEU A 2 -32.64 -21.18 21.51
C LEU A 2 -31.76 -20.65 20.36
N ASN A 3 -30.56 -20.44 20.53
CA ASN A 3 -29.53 -20.45 21.55
C ASN A 3 -28.18 -20.47 20.82
N SER A 4 -27.36 -19.46 21.11
CA SER A 4 -25.94 -19.55 21.37
C SER A 4 -25.11 -20.52 20.52
N GLY A 5 -24.52 -20.02 19.45
CA GLY A 5 -23.30 -20.57 18.85
C GLY A 5 -22.10 -19.75 19.34
N GLY A 6 -21.14 -20.40 19.99
CA GLY A 6 -20.00 -19.80 20.65
C GLY A 6 -19.11 -18.98 19.69
N ARG A 7 -18.86 -17.74 20.06
CA ARG A 7 -17.75 -16.94 19.54
C ARG A 7 -16.44 -17.55 20.04
N THR A 8 -15.68 -18.17 19.16
CA THR A 8 -14.28 -18.48 19.45
C THR A 8 -13.46 -17.21 19.35
N GLU A 9 -13.18 -16.61 20.49
CA GLU A 9 -12.26 -15.50 20.64
C GLU A 9 -10.83 -15.92 20.32
N GLY A 10 -10.34 -15.55 19.16
CA GLY A 10 -8.91 -15.51 18.85
C GLY A 10 -8.31 -14.24 19.49
N ARG A 11 -7.67 -14.39 20.64
CA ARG A 11 -7.07 -13.28 21.41
C ARG A 11 -5.78 -12.81 20.74
N ASN A 12 -5.84 -11.70 20.00
CA ASN A 12 -4.67 -10.85 19.72
C ASN A 12 -4.43 -9.92 20.90
N GLY A 13 -3.17 -9.75 21.29
CA GLY A 13 -2.60 -8.83 22.28
C GLY A 13 -3.56 -8.19 23.29
N TYR A 14 -3.42 -8.47 24.52
CA TYR A 14 -4.33 -8.32 25.66
C TYR A 14 -4.87 -6.91 25.96
N LEU A 15 -4.45 -5.85 25.28
CA LEU A 15 -5.05 -4.50 25.44
C LEU A 15 -6.03 -4.14 24.32
N CYS A 16 -6.03 -4.86 23.21
CA CYS A 16 -6.90 -4.59 22.07
C CYS A 16 -8.06 -5.59 21.89
N ALA A 17 -8.34 -6.47 22.86
CA ALA A 17 -9.28 -7.59 22.71
C ALA A 17 -10.74 -7.18 22.40
N MET A 18 -11.11 -5.89 22.52
CA MET A 18 -12.40 -5.33 22.13
C MET A 18 -12.28 -4.20 21.09
N LYS A 19 -11.06 -3.73 20.77
CA LYS A 19 -10.82 -2.62 19.86
C LYS A 19 -10.44 -3.15 18.48
N ARG A 20 -10.85 -2.44 17.43
CA ARG A 20 -10.47 -2.80 16.07
C ARG A 20 -9.05 -2.29 15.76
N SER A 21 -8.14 -3.18 15.41
CA SER A 21 -6.77 -2.82 15.04
C SER A 21 -6.74 -2.22 13.63
N ILE A 22 -6.02 -1.10 13.49
CA ILE A 22 -5.81 -0.40 12.22
C ILE A 22 -4.38 -0.63 11.76
N GLU A 23 -4.24 -1.07 10.51
CA GLU A 23 -2.97 -1.39 9.88
C GLU A 23 -2.61 -0.37 8.80
N ILE A 24 -1.40 0.19 8.86
CA ILE A 24 -0.78 0.91 7.75
C ILE A 24 0.14 -0.07 7.02
N LEU A 25 -0.22 -0.41 5.79
CA LEU A 25 0.51 -1.33 4.94
C LEU A 25 1.36 -0.55 3.93
N ALA A 26 2.67 -0.47 4.18
CA ALA A 26 3.62 0.28 3.36
C ALA A 26 4.31 -0.60 2.30
N PRO A 27 4.68 -0.03 1.14
CA PRO A 27 5.42 -0.75 0.10
C PRO A 27 6.91 -0.82 0.40
N ALA A 28 7.57 -1.92 -0.02
CA ALA A 28 9.02 -1.98 -0.13
C ALA A 28 9.47 -2.70 -1.40
N SER A 29 10.61 -2.28 -1.94
CA SER A 29 11.29 -2.92 -3.09
C SER A 29 12.66 -3.47 -2.71
N SER A 30 13.07 -3.32 -1.44
CA SER A 30 14.36 -3.76 -0.90
C SER A 30 14.26 -3.89 0.62
N LEU A 31 15.25 -4.54 1.22
CA LEU A 31 15.41 -4.60 2.69
C LEU A 31 15.47 -3.19 3.30
N GLU A 32 16.25 -2.28 2.71
CA GLU A 32 16.36 -0.90 3.18
C GLU A 32 15.02 -0.16 3.11
N GLY A 33 14.28 -0.28 2.00
CA GLY A 33 12.93 0.28 1.86
C GLY A 33 11.97 -0.23 2.92
N GLY A 34 12.07 -1.52 3.28
CA GLY A 34 11.30 -2.12 4.36
C GLY A 34 11.64 -1.55 5.74
N ARG A 35 12.93 -1.41 6.05
CA ARG A 35 13.41 -0.77 7.29
C ARG A 35 12.92 0.67 7.42
N VAL A 36 13.00 1.43 6.33
CA VAL A 36 12.50 2.81 6.28
C VAL A 36 10.98 2.84 6.51
N ALA A 37 10.21 1.95 5.91
CA ALA A 37 8.77 1.85 6.14
C ALA A 37 8.44 1.55 7.60
N LEU A 38 9.13 0.58 8.23
CA LEU A 38 8.95 0.24 9.64
C LEU A 38 9.30 1.41 10.57
N SER A 39 10.43 2.08 10.33
CA SER A 39 10.85 3.24 11.13
C SER A 39 9.91 4.44 10.98
N ALA A 40 9.26 4.59 9.82
CA ALA A 40 8.26 5.62 9.54
C ALA A 40 6.85 5.28 10.07
N GLY A 41 6.68 4.12 10.73
CA GLY A 41 5.46 3.74 11.45
C GLY A 41 4.53 2.79 10.69
N ALA A 42 5.01 2.04 9.69
CA ALA A 42 4.23 0.99 9.07
C ALA A 42 3.94 -0.15 10.07
N ASP A 43 2.70 -0.63 10.09
CA ASP A 43 2.28 -1.80 10.86
C ASP A 43 2.53 -3.10 10.10
N ALA A 44 2.55 -3.00 8.77
CA ALA A 44 2.97 -4.08 7.89
C ALA A 44 3.68 -3.54 6.66
N VAL A 45 4.55 -4.37 6.07
CA VAL A 45 5.27 -4.06 4.83
C VAL A 45 4.90 -5.11 3.78
N TYR A 46 4.54 -4.69 2.56
CA TYR A 46 4.40 -5.64 1.46
C TYR A 46 5.55 -5.51 0.46
N ILE A 47 6.10 -6.66 0.08
CA ILE A 47 7.30 -6.79 -0.73
C ILE A 47 7.05 -7.79 -1.87
N GLY A 48 7.79 -7.69 -2.97
CA GLY A 48 7.68 -8.64 -4.08
C GLY A 48 8.44 -9.92 -3.78
N ALA A 49 7.84 -11.08 -4.07
CA ALA A 49 8.57 -12.33 -4.13
C ALA A 49 9.71 -12.26 -5.17
N PRO A 50 10.76 -13.09 -5.08
CA PRO A 50 11.84 -13.15 -6.07
C PRO A 50 11.33 -13.41 -7.50
N LYS A 51 10.24 -14.17 -7.61
CA LYS A 51 9.50 -14.45 -8.85
C LYS A 51 7.99 -14.31 -8.62
N PHE A 52 7.22 -14.23 -9.69
CA PHE A 52 5.75 -14.24 -9.70
C PHE A 52 5.08 -13.07 -8.95
N GLY A 53 5.80 -11.96 -8.76
CA GLY A 53 5.23 -10.72 -8.23
C GLY A 53 4.74 -9.79 -9.34
N ALA A 54 3.57 -9.15 -9.19
CA ALA A 54 2.99 -8.21 -10.17
C ALA A 54 3.77 -6.89 -10.37
N ARG A 55 5.04 -6.86 -10.02
CA ARG A 55 6.05 -5.84 -10.30
C ARG A 55 7.39 -6.55 -10.45
N ALA A 56 7.66 -7.12 -11.62
CA ALA A 56 8.85 -7.94 -11.87
C ALA A 56 10.18 -7.28 -11.48
N ALA A 57 10.27 -5.94 -11.58
CA ALA A 57 11.47 -5.18 -11.20
C ALA A 57 11.62 -4.93 -9.68
N ALA A 58 10.70 -5.41 -8.84
CA ALA A 58 10.71 -5.20 -7.38
C ALA A 58 10.72 -6.53 -6.61
N GLY A 59 11.32 -7.58 -7.17
CA GLY A 59 11.54 -8.85 -6.47
C GLY A 59 12.71 -8.74 -5.49
N VAL A 60 12.54 -9.31 -4.30
CA VAL A 60 13.52 -9.27 -3.21
C VAL A 60 13.98 -10.69 -2.87
N SER A 61 15.23 -10.85 -2.44
CA SER A 61 15.80 -12.16 -2.09
C SER A 61 15.12 -12.77 -0.86
N LEU A 62 15.13 -14.10 -0.76
CA LEU A 62 14.61 -14.81 0.43
C LEU A 62 15.37 -14.41 1.69
N GLU A 63 16.68 -14.15 1.60
CA GLU A 63 17.52 -13.72 2.72
C GLU A 63 17.11 -12.33 3.23
N ASP A 64 16.88 -11.39 2.33
CA ASP A 64 16.40 -10.04 2.68
C ASP A 64 14.98 -10.08 3.28
N ILE A 65 14.10 -10.93 2.73
CA ILE A 65 12.75 -11.15 3.28
C ILE A 65 12.84 -11.70 4.70
N ALA A 66 13.68 -12.73 4.93
CA ALA A 66 13.87 -13.32 6.26
C ALA A 66 14.46 -12.30 7.26
N THR A 67 15.37 -11.45 6.80
CA THR A 67 15.96 -10.41 7.64
C THR A 67 14.92 -9.34 7.99
N LEU A 68 14.17 -8.84 7.00
CA LEU A 68 13.11 -7.86 7.23
C LEU A 68 12.03 -8.39 8.17
N THR A 69 11.64 -9.65 8.00
CA THR A 69 10.62 -10.28 8.85
C THR A 69 11.06 -10.36 10.31
N ARG A 70 12.32 -10.79 10.56
CA ARG A 70 12.85 -10.82 11.92
C ARG A 70 12.85 -9.44 12.57
N GLU A 71 13.24 -8.40 11.84
CA GLU A 71 13.24 -7.01 12.33
C GLU A 71 11.81 -6.47 12.55
N ALA A 72 10.87 -6.79 11.65
CA ALA A 72 9.47 -6.41 11.77
C ALA A 72 8.82 -7.03 13.02
N HIS A 73 9.06 -8.32 13.27
CA HIS A 73 8.50 -9.03 14.42
C HIS A 73 8.97 -8.46 15.77
N GLU A 74 10.15 -7.83 15.84
CA GLU A 74 10.63 -7.15 17.06
C GLU A 74 9.77 -5.97 17.49
N VAL A 75 9.01 -5.39 16.56
CA VAL A 75 8.08 -4.29 16.80
C VAL A 75 6.61 -4.69 16.56
N GLY A 76 6.32 -5.99 16.49
CA GLY A 76 4.97 -6.53 16.23
C GLY A 76 4.40 -6.21 14.85
N ALA A 77 5.25 -5.78 13.92
CA ALA A 77 4.88 -5.53 12.53
C ALA A 77 5.00 -6.81 11.68
N ARG A 78 4.34 -6.83 10.51
CA ARG A 78 4.24 -8.00 9.62
C ARG A 78 4.88 -7.75 8.26
N VAL A 79 5.25 -8.83 7.57
CA VAL A 79 5.76 -8.79 6.19
C VAL A 79 4.90 -9.67 5.28
N TYR A 80 4.21 -9.05 4.32
CA TYR A 80 3.39 -9.74 3.33
C TYR A 80 4.12 -9.83 2.01
N VAL A 81 4.15 -11.01 1.42
CA VAL A 81 4.88 -11.22 0.17
C VAL A 81 3.92 -11.37 -1.01
N ALA A 82 4.12 -10.55 -2.04
CA ALA A 82 3.29 -10.57 -3.23
C ALA A 82 3.75 -11.68 -4.20
N LEU A 83 2.95 -12.75 -4.27
CA LEU A 83 3.00 -13.86 -5.22
C LEU A 83 1.76 -13.76 -6.12
N ASN A 84 1.56 -12.60 -6.76
CA ASN A 84 0.27 -12.18 -7.30
C ASN A 84 0.28 -11.96 -8.81
N THR A 85 0.90 -12.86 -9.55
CA THR A 85 0.74 -12.99 -11.00
C THR A 85 -0.13 -14.20 -11.33
N ILE A 86 -0.74 -14.21 -12.52
CA ILE A 86 -1.30 -15.44 -13.08
C ILE A 86 -0.17 -16.39 -13.44
N LEU A 87 -0.41 -17.69 -13.29
CA LEU A 87 0.56 -18.77 -13.45
C LEU A 87 0.10 -19.74 -14.54
N THR A 88 1.03 -20.23 -15.37
CA THR A 88 0.74 -21.34 -16.28
C THR A 88 0.88 -22.69 -15.55
N ASP A 89 0.42 -23.79 -16.18
CA ASP A 89 0.56 -25.13 -15.62
C ASP A 89 2.02 -25.48 -15.29
N GLU A 90 2.99 -25.01 -16.11
CA GLU A 90 4.42 -25.24 -15.91
C GLU A 90 5.00 -24.44 -14.74
N GLN A 91 4.41 -23.28 -14.44
CA GLN A 91 4.89 -22.36 -13.39
C GLN A 91 4.28 -22.65 -12.01
N LEU A 92 3.11 -23.29 -11.99
CA LEU A 92 2.38 -23.54 -10.74
C LEU A 92 3.22 -24.34 -9.71
N PRO A 93 3.91 -25.45 -10.07
CA PRO A 93 4.75 -26.19 -9.13
C PRO A 93 5.91 -25.34 -8.54
N GLU A 94 6.54 -24.47 -9.36
CA GLU A 94 7.60 -23.58 -8.90
C GLU A 94 7.04 -22.52 -7.93
N ALA A 95 5.84 -21.99 -8.19
CA ALA A 95 5.19 -21.03 -7.31
C ALA A 95 4.79 -21.65 -5.96
N VAL A 96 4.36 -22.92 -5.96
CA VAL A 96 4.10 -23.69 -4.72
C VAL A 96 5.39 -23.91 -3.93
N SER A 97 6.48 -24.32 -4.58
CA SER A 97 7.78 -24.44 -3.92
C SER A 97 8.23 -23.11 -3.31
N LEU A 98 8.09 -22.01 -4.05
CA LEU A 98 8.43 -20.67 -3.56
C LEU A 98 7.55 -20.25 -2.37
N ALA A 99 6.28 -20.66 -2.33
CA ALA A 99 5.40 -20.38 -1.19
C ALA A 99 5.93 -21.07 0.10
N TRP A 100 6.46 -22.28 0.00
CA TRP A 100 7.13 -22.98 1.12
C TRP A 100 8.43 -22.29 1.53
N ASP A 101 9.25 -21.84 0.58
CA ASP A 101 10.49 -21.10 0.86
C ASP A 101 10.19 -19.76 1.57
N LEU A 102 9.15 -19.04 1.13
CA LEU A 102 8.69 -17.79 1.75
C LEU A 102 8.15 -18.01 3.17
N TYR A 103 7.42 -19.10 3.40
CA TYR A 103 6.98 -19.50 4.72
C TYR A 103 8.18 -19.80 5.63
N GLY A 104 9.19 -20.53 5.14
CA GLY A 104 10.45 -20.79 5.85
C GLY A 104 11.26 -19.53 6.12
N ALA A 105 11.21 -18.53 5.24
CA ALA A 105 11.81 -17.22 5.43
C ALA A 105 11.06 -16.35 6.47
N GLY A 106 9.89 -16.81 6.95
CA GLY A 106 9.15 -16.15 8.01
C GLY A 106 8.02 -15.21 7.52
N ALA A 107 7.75 -15.11 6.22
CA ALA A 107 6.67 -14.27 5.70
C ALA A 107 5.35 -14.51 6.45
N ASP A 108 4.61 -13.43 6.76
CA ASP A 108 3.39 -13.49 7.56
C ASP A 108 2.13 -13.79 6.73
N ALA A 109 2.12 -13.42 5.45
CA ALA A 109 1.06 -13.76 4.51
C ALA A 109 1.56 -13.72 3.07
N LEU A 110 0.84 -14.43 2.18
CA LEU A 110 1.03 -14.34 0.73
C LEU A 110 -0.14 -13.58 0.11
N ILE A 111 0.17 -12.55 -0.68
CA ILE A 111 -0.83 -11.85 -1.50
C ILE A 111 -0.89 -12.56 -2.84
N ILE A 112 -2.00 -13.23 -3.17
CA ILE A 112 -2.15 -14.08 -4.36
C ILE A 112 -3.19 -13.54 -5.33
N GLN A 113 -3.03 -13.86 -6.62
CA GLN A 113 -4.02 -13.62 -7.67
C GLN A 113 -4.51 -14.92 -8.28
N ASP A 114 -3.61 -15.86 -8.57
CA ASP A 114 -3.94 -17.10 -9.25
C ASP A 114 -4.76 -18.03 -8.36
N MET A 115 -5.98 -18.30 -8.79
CA MET A 115 -6.90 -19.15 -8.03
C MET A 115 -6.49 -20.62 -8.04
N GLY A 116 -5.64 -21.06 -8.97
CA GLY A 116 -5.11 -22.43 -9.02
C GLY A 116 -4.25 -22.79 -7.80
N LEU A 117 -3.59 -21.79 -7.18
CA LEU A 117 -2.85 -22.00 -5.93
C LEU A 117 -3.72 -22.56 -4.79
N LEU A 118 -5.04 -22.26 -4.78
CA LEU A 118 -5.95 -22.74 -3.75
C LEU A 118 -6.25 -24.23 -3.84
N MET A 119 -5.93 -24.86 -4.98
CA MET A 119 -6.08 -26.30 -5.22
C MET A 119 -4.80 -27.08 -4.91
N GLU A 120 -3.73 -26.38 -4.55
CA GLU A 120 -2.42 -26.97 -4.26
C GLU A 120 -2.14 -27.07 -2.74
N GLU A 121 -1.20 -27.93 -2.35
CA GLU A 121 -0.73 -28.06 -0.96
C GLU A 121 0.22 -26.90 -0.60
N LEU A 122 -0.36 -25.81 -0.14
CA LEU A 122 0.37 -24.64 0.35
C LEU A 122 0.79 -24.80 1.81
N PRO A 123 1.84 -24.08 2.30
CA PRO A 123 2.17 -24.03 3.72
C PRO A 123 1.00 -23.45 4.55
N PRO A 124 1.00 -23.65 5.87
CA PRO A 124 0.01 -23.05 6.76
C PRO A 124 0.28 -21.55 6.96
N ILE A 125 0.16 -20.78 5.89
CA ILE A 125 0.36 -19.34 5.86
C ILE A 125 -0.95 -18.64 5.49
N PRO A 126 -1.30 -17.51 6.13
CA PRO A 126 -2.43 -16.68 5.72
C PRO A 126 -2.34 -16.24 4.25
N LEU A 127 -3.47 -16.23 3.56
CA LEU A 127 -3.57 -15.79 2.17
C LEU A 127 -4.42 -14.53 2.07
N HIS A 128 -3.92 -13.54 1.32
CA HIS A 128 -4.63 -12.31 1.02
C HIS A 128 -5.04 -12.28 -0.45
N ALA A 129 -6.32 -12.06 -0.74
CA ALA A 129 -6.81 -11.93 -2.10
C ALA A 129 -6.34 -10.59 -2.71
N SER A 130 -5.47 -10.65 -3.71
CA SER A 130 -4.94 -9.47 -4.40
C SER A 130 -6.05 -8.62 -5.02
N THR A 131 -5.84 -7.30 -5.13
CA THR A 131 -6.70 -6.43 -5.95
C THR A 131 -6.79 -6.90 -7.41
N GLN A 132 -5.80 -7.64 -7.90
CA GLN A 132 -5.78 -8.25 -9.24
C GLN A 132 -6.89 -9.30 -9.44
N CYS A 133 -7.48 -9.84 -8.37
CA CYS A 133 -8.65 -10.70 -8.43
C CYS A 133 -9.94 -9.95 -8.75
N HIS A 134 -9.92 -8.60 -8.80
CA HIS A 134 -11.09 -7.76 -9.03
C HIS A 134 -12.22 -8.00 -8.02
N ASN A 135 -11.99 -7.69 -6.76
CA ASN A 135 -12.84 -8.01 -5.61
C ASN A 135 -13.95 -6.95 -5.43
N ASP A 136 -14.94 -6.93 -6.32
CA ASP A 136 -15.92 -5.83 -6.49
C ASP A 136 -17.39 -6.23 -6.18
N SER A 137 -17.63 -7.47 -5.72
CA SER A 137 -19.00 -7.92 -5.39
C SER A 137 -19.04 -8.66 -4.06
N ASN A 138 -20.13 -8.48 -3.31
CA ASN A 138 -20.36 -9.10 -2.00
C ASN A 138 -20.29 -10.64 -2.09
N ALA A 139 -20.95 -11.27 -3.07
CA ALA A 139 -20.92 -12.73 -3.24
C ALA A 139 -19.50 -13.25 -3.45
N LYS A 140 -18.66 -12.53 -4.21
CA LYS A 140 -17.25 -12.88 -4.38
C LYS A 140 -16.46 -12.78 -3.08
N LEU A 141 -16.71 -11.75 -2.27
CA LEU A 141 -16.04 -11.60 -0.97
C LEU A 141 -16.40 -12.76 -0.03
N HIS A 142 -17.66 -13.16 0.05
CA HIS A 142 -18.09 -14.32 0.82
C HIS A 142 -17.42 -15.61 0.32
N THR A 143 -17.30 -15.79 -1.00
CA THR A 143 -16.61 -16.94 -1.58
C THR A 143 -15.14 -16.98 -1.21
N LEU A 144 -14.43 -15.83 -1.28
CA LEU A 144 -13.03 -15.72 -0.89
C LEU A 144 -12.83 -15.98 0.61
N GLU A 145 -13.73 -15.48 1.45
CA GLU A 145 -13.74 -15.77 2.87
C GLU A 145 -13.93 -17.28 3.13
N ALA A 146 -14.91 -17.92 2.50
CA ALA A 146 -15.15 -19.35 2.61
C ALA A 146 -13.96 -20.19 2.13
N LEU A 147 -13.23 -19.74 1.10
CA LEU A 147 -11.98 -20.32 0.61
C LEU A 147 -10.79 -20.09 1.57
N GLY A 148 -11.00 -19.52 2.77
CA GLY A 148 -9.97 -19.32 3.76
C GLY A 148 -9.00 -18.19 3.43
N MET A 149 -9.43 -17.13 2.73
CA MET A 149 -8.67 -15.90 2.65
C MET A 149 -8.79 -15.14 3.98
N GLU A 150 -7.65 -14.67 4.50
CA GLU A 150 -7.63 -13.87 5.72
C GLU A 150 -8.05 -12.42 5.44
N GLN A 151 -7.63 -11.89 4.29
CA GLN A 151 -7.78 -10.49 3.94
C GLN A 151 -8.09 -10.32 2.45
N VAL A 152 -8.92 -9.33 2.13
CA VAL A 152 -9.21 -8.95 0.75
C VAL A 152 -8.72 -7.54 0.45
N VAL A 153 -8.04 -7.39 -0.68
CA VAL A 153 -7.65 -6.08 -1.21
C VAL A 153 -8.72 -5.59 -2.16
N LEU A 154 -9.45 -4.55 -1.78
CA LEU A 154 -10.48 -3.97 -2.64
C LEU A 154 -9.89 -3.31 -3.89
N PRO A 155 -10.64 -3.31 -5.01
CA PRO A 155 -10.30 -2.47 -6.16
C PRO A 155 -10.29 -0.99 -5.79
N ARG A 156 -9.46 -0.21 -6.47
CA ARG A 156 -9.34 1.23 -6.24
C ARG A 156 -10.61 2.01 -6.59
N GLU A 157 -11.44 1.41 -7.42
CA GLU A 157 -12.71 1.96 -7.93
C GLU A 157 -13.83 2.01 -6.87
N VAL A 158 -13.71 1.21 -5.81
CA VAL A 158 -14.70 1.17 -4.72
C VAL A 158 -14.61 2.46 -3.90
N SER A 159 -15.74 3.15 -3.75
CA SER A 159 -15.89 4.33 -2.91
C SER A 159 -16.37 3.96 -1.52
N THR A 160 -16.29 4.92 -0.59
CA THR A 160 -16.86 4.73 0.75
C THR A 160 -18.36 4.47 0.70
N ALA A 161 -19.10 5.05 -0.24
CA ALA A 161 -20.53 4.83 -0.39
C ALA A 161 -20.89 3.38 -0.79
N ASP A 162 -20.00 2.67 -1.47
CA ASP A 162 -20.22 1.29 -1.91
C ASP A 162 -19.92 0.26 -0.80
N LEU A 163 -19.10 0.63 0.22
CA LEU A 163 -18.63 -0.30 1.24
C LEU A 163 -19.74 -1.00 2.04
N PRO A 164 -20.82 -0.32 2.49
CA PRO A 164 -21.84 -0.98 3.30
C PRO A 164 -22.49 -2.18 2.60
N SER A 165 -22.80 -2.05 1.30
CA SER A 165 -23.40 -3.15 0.52
C SER A 165 -22.38 -4.21 0.12
N LEU A 166 -21.13 -3.80 -0.14
CA LEU A 166 -20.06 -4.70 -0.53
C LEU A 166 -19.60 -5.58 0.64
N LEU A 167 -19.58 -5.04 1.85
CA LEU A 167 -19.06 -5.71 3.04
C LEU A 167 -20.15 -6.31 3.94
N ASP A 168 -21.41 -6.32 3.48
CA ASP A 168 -22.51 -6.89 4.26
C ASP A 168 -22.26 -8.37 4.58
N GLY A 169 -22.20 -8.71 5.87
CA GLY A 169 -21.95 -10.06 6.36
C GLY A 169 -20.51 -10.58 6.20
N VAL A 170 -19.58 -9.80 5.63
CA VAL A 170 -18.17 -10.20 5.44
C VAL A 170 -17.40 -10.07 6.74
N GLY A 171 -16.78 -11.15 7.21
CA GLY A 171 -16.01 -11.23 8.45
C GLY A 171 -14.49 -11.15 8.28
N MET A 172 -13.96 -11.33 7.06
CA MET A 172 -12.52 -11.22 6.80
C MET A 172 -12.03 -9.77 6.84
N ARG A 173 -10.73 -9.57 7.03
CA ARG A 173 -10.10 -8.24 7.03
C ARG A 173 -10.21 -7.58 5.66
N VAL A 174 -10.42 -6.25 5.67
CA VAL A 174 -10.60 -5.46 4.45
C VAL A 174 -9.47 -4.46 4.30
N GLU A 175 -8.73 -4.58 3.20
CA GLU A 175 -7.64 -3.70 2.80
C GLU A 175 -8.10 -2.79 1.65
N SER A 176 -7.83 -1.50 1.76
CA SER A 176 -8.08 -0.52 0.70
C SER A 176 -6.88 0.36 0.44
N PHE A 177 -6.63 0.70 -0.82
CA PHE A 177 -5.61 1.67 -1.17
C PHE A 177 -6.00 3.07 -0.69
N VAL A 178 -5.04 3.76 -0.05
CA VAL A 178 -5.24 5.12 0.44
C VAL A 178 -4.34 6.14 -0.24
N HIS A 179 -3.22 5.71 -0.85
CA HIS A 179 -2.27 6.62 -1.49
C HIS A 179 -1.57 6.01 -2.70
N GLY A 180 -1.15 6.88 -3.64
CA GLY A 180 -0.22 6.56 -4.72
C GLY A 180 -0.86 6.32 -6.08
N ALA A 181 -0.12 5.69 -6.99
CA ALA A 181 -0.50 5.59 -8.39
C ALA A 181 -1.80 4.83 -8.63
N LEU A 182 -2.75 5.47 -9.32
CA LEU A 182 -3.97 4.82 -9.82
C LEU A 182 -3.73 4.12 -11.15
N CYS A 183 -4.35 2.96 -11.33
CA CYS A 183 -4.57 2.34 -12.62
C CYS A 183 -5.90 2.84 -13.19
N VAL A 184 -5.95 3.22 -14.47
CA VAL A 184 -7.19 3.65 -15.11
C VAL A 184 -8.12 2.49 -15.41
N SER A 185 -7.55 1.30 -15.68
CA SER A 185 -8.31 0.08 -15.90
C SER A 185 -8.81 -0.51 -14.60
N TYR A 186 -9.93 -1.21 -14.64
CA TYR A 186 -10.31 -2.13 -13.58
C TYR A 186 -9.17 -3.08 -13.26
N SER A 187 -8.96 -3.36 -11.97
CA SER A 187 -7.88 -4.22 -11.50
C SER A 187 -7.99 -5.62 -12.11
N GLY A 188 -6.88 -6.18 -12.60
CA GLY A 188 -6.85 -7.49 -13.25
C GLY A 188 -7.45 -7.53 -14.67
N ARG A 189 -8.03 -6.43 -15.19
CA ARG A 189 -8.72 -6.37 -16.49
C ARG A 189 -8.05 -5.44 -17.51
N CYS A 190 -6.72 -5.35 -17.48
CA CYS A 190 -5.95 -4.60 -18.45
C CYS A 190 -5.04 -5.54 -19.26
N PHE A 191 -5.36 -5.74 -20.51
CA PHE A 191 -4.68 -6.64 -21.43
C PHE A 191 -3.92 -5.91 -22.56
N ILE A 192 -3.98 -4.56 -22.61
CA ILE A 192 -3.41 -3.77 -23.70
C ILE A 192 -1.90 -3.99 -23.87
N SER A 193 -1.15 -4.15 -22.77
CA SER A 193 0.27 -4.41 -22.81
C SER A 193 0.60 -5.79 -23.39
N GLU A 194 -0.20 -6.80 -23.07
CA GLU A 194 -0.08 -8.14 -23.62
C GLU A 194 -0.42 -8.13 -25.09
N ALA A 195 -1.58 -7.60 -25.45
CA ALA A 195 -2.08 -7.57 -26.82
C ALA A 195 -1.16 -6.82 -27.79
N CYS A 196 -0.50 -5.75 -27.35
CA CYS A 196 0.33 -4.89 -28.22
C CYS A 196 1.81 -5.19 -28.13
N ARG A 197 2.32 -5.78 -27.04
CA ARG A 197 3.78 -5.92 -26.77
C ARG A 197 4.20 -7.29 -26.25
N GLY A 198 3.28 -8.25 -26.04
CA GLY A 198 3.58 -9.52 -25.38
C GLY A 198 4.10 -9.34 -23.94
N ARG A 199 3.64 -8.30 -23.24
CA ARG A 199 4.07 -7.94 -21.88
C ARG A 199 2.87 -7.81 -20.97
N SER A 200 2.49 -8.88 -20.29
CA SER A 200 1.30 -8.90 -19.47
C SER A 200 1.40 -8.01 -18.22
N ALA A 201 0.41 -7.13 -18.02
CA ALA A 201 0.23 -6.40 -16.78
C ALA A 201 -0.13 -7.33 -15.62
N ASN A 202 -0.87 -8.41 -15.86
CA ASN A 202 -1.23 -9.44 -14.87
C ASN A 202 -0.04 -10.35 -14.50
N ARG A 203 1.08 -10.23 -15.23
CA ARG A 203 2.34 -10.91 -14.95
C ARG A 203 3.49 -9.94 -14.57
N GLY A 204 3.13 -8.73 -14.15
CA GLY A 204 4.08 -7.74 -13.64
C GLY A 204 4.85 -6.94 -14.69
N ALA A 205 4.57 -7.10 -15.99
CA ALA A 205 5.31 -6.48 -17.08
C ALA A 205 4.55 -5.36 -17.82
N CYS A 206 3.72 -4.60 -17.09
CA CYS A 206 2.91 -3.50 -17.64
C CYS A 206 3.75 -2.49 -18.42
N ALA A 207 3.37 -2.20 -19.68
CA ALA A 207 4.01 -1.19 -20.53
C ALA A 207 3.47 0.24 -20.34
N GLN A 208 2.58 0.46 -19.37
CA GLN A 208 2.02 1.75 -18.98
C GLN A 208 1.31 2.53 -20.10
N TYR A 209 0.57 1.86 -20.96
CA TYR A 209 -0.22 2.50 -22.02
C TYR A 209 -1.12 3.64 -21.52
N CYS A 210 -1.70 3.51 -20.34
CA CYS A 210 -2.50 4.56 -19.71
C CYS A 210 -1.72 5.85 -19.38
N ARG A 211 -0.38 5.85 -19.46
CA ARG A 211 0.49 7.00 -19.21
C ARG A 211 1.09 7.61 -20.49
N MET A 212 0.79 7.01 -21.64
CA MET A 212 1.25 7.52 -22.94
C MET A 212 0.37 8.67 -23.41
N SER A 213 0.91 9.50 -24.33
CA SER A 213 0.13 10.54 -25.00
C SER A 213 -0.57 9.95 -26.23
N TYR A 214 -1.77 10.45 -26.49
CA TYR A 214 -2.64 10.03 -27.60
C TYR A 214 -3.25 11.23 -28.31
N ASP A 215 -3.55 11.05 -29.58
CA ASP A 215 -4.55 11.82 -30.29
C ASP A 215 -5.91 11.16 -30.09
N LEU A 216 -6.98 11.96 -30.01
CA LEU A 216 -8.35 11.49 -29.98
C LEU A 216 -9.02 11.85 -31.31
N GLU A 217 -9.46 10.84 -32.04
CA GLU A 217 -10.12 11.00 -33.34
C GLU A 217 -11.57 10.54 -33.29
N ASP A 218 -12.41 11.16 -34.12
CA ASP A 218 -13.76 10.68 -34.39
C ASP A 218 -13.77 9.58 -35.51
N ALA A 219 -14.95 9.01 -35.79
CA ALA A 219 -15.08 7.97 -36.81
C ALA A 219 -14.73 8.42 -38.24
N THR A 220 -14.66 9.74 -38.51
CA THR A 220 -14.24 10.30 -39.80
C THR A 220 -12.74 10.51 -39.90
N GLY A 221 -11.99 10.33 -38.81
CA GLY A 221 -10.57 10.61 -38.71
C GLY A 221 -10.25 12.06 -38.32
N ARG A 222 -11.26 12.89 -37.95
CA ARG A 222 -11.04 14.24 -37.47
C ARG A 222 -10.47 14.21 -36.06
N LYS A 223 -9.33 14.87 -35.86
CA LYS A 223 -8.70 15.02 -34.53
C LYS A 223 -9.51 15.96 -33.64
N LEU A 224 -9.92 15.51 -32.50
CA LEU A 224 -10.61 16.25 -31.45
C LEU A 224 -9.62 16.79 -30.41
N LEU A 225 -8.62 15.99 -30.05
CA LEU A 225 -7.53 16.32 -29.13
C LEU A 225 -6.23 15.76 -29.68
N THR A 226 -5.09 16.42 -29.42
CA THR A 226 -3.78 16.02 -29.95
C THR A 226 -2.75 15.94 -28.84
N GLY A 227 -1.99 14.82 -28.78
CA GLY A 227 -0.80 14.65 -27.96
C GLY A 227 -1.03 14.68 -26.45
N GLN A 228 -2.24 14.39 -25.96
CA GLN A 228 -2.58 14.47 -24.53
C GLN A 228 -2.52 13.10 -23.83
N HIS A 229 -2.20 13.13 -22.52
CA HIS A 229 -2.22 11.94 -21.65
C HIS A 229 -3.63 11.61 -21.16
N LEU A 230 -4.53 11.28 -22.11
CA LEU A 230 -5.98 11.19 -21.92
C LEU A 230 -6.45 10.13 -20.93
N LEU A 231 -5.62 9.15 -20.60
CA LEU A 231 -5.89 8.05 -19.66
C LEU A 231 -5.08 8.17 -18.36
N SER A 232 -4.29 9.27 -18.18
CA SER A 232 -3.39 9.44 -17.06
C SER A 232 -4.11 9.98 -15.84
N LEU A 233 -4.66 9.09 -14.98
CA LEU A 233 -5.26 9.48 -13.72
C LEU A 233 -4.24 10.19 -12.81
N ARG A 234 -4.72 11.13 -11.99
CA ARG A 234 -4.01 11.67 -10.83
C ARG A 234 -3.69 10.56 -9.85
N ASP A 235 -2.77 10.80 -8.92
CA ASP A 235 -2.45 9.85 -7.88
C ASP A 235 -3.52 9.88 -6.77
N LEU A 236 -3.75 8.75 -6.14
CA LEU A 236 -4.70 8.62 -5.03
C LEU A 236 -4.18 9.33 -3.78
N ASN A 237 -5.05 10.06 -3.11
CA ASN A 237 -4.87 10.53 -1.74
C ASN A 237 -6.23 10.54 -1.04
N ARG A 238 -6.41 9.65 -0.06
CA ARG A 238 -7.65 9.47 0.72
C ARG A 238 -7.52 9.98 2.15
N THR A 239 -6.55 10.84 2.44
CA THR A 239 -6.29 11.36 3.80
C THR A 239 -7.56 11.87 4.48
N GLU A 240 -8.37 12.66 3.77
CA GLU A 240 -9.57 13.30 4.33
C GLU A 240 -10.74 12.35 4.62
N ILE A 241 -10.71 11.14 4.04
CA ILE A 241 -11.80 10.17 4.19
C ILE A 241 -11.38 8.90 4.96
N ILE A 242 -10.18 8.89 5.57
CA ILE A 242 -9.68 7.73 6.33
C ILE A 242 -10.67 7.32 7.43
N GLU A 243 -11.13 8.27 8.24
CA GLU A 243 -12.04 7.97 9.34
C GLU A 243 -13.37 7.36 8.85
N GLU A 244 -13.94 7.89 7.76
CA GLU A 244 -15.11 7.32 7.11
C GLU A 244 -14.85 5.89 6.59
N MET A 245 -13.68 5.63 6.01
CA MET A 245 -13.30 4.28 5.57
C MET A 245 -13.22 3.30 6.74
N LEU A 246 -12.63 3.74 7.86
CA LEU A 246 -12.55 2.93 9.08
C LEU A 246 -13.96 2.61 9.61
N ASP A 247 -14.85 3.60 9.70
CA ASP A 247 -16.23 3.42 10.17
C ASP A 247 -17.02 2.44 9.31
N ARG A 248 -16.68 2.35 8.02
CA ARG A 248 -17.33 1.46 7.05
C ARG A 248 -16.64 0.09 6.90
N GLY A 249 -15.72 -0.27 7.79
CA GLY A 249 -15.18 -1.63 7.88
C GLY A 249 -13.78 -1.84 7.32
N VAL A 250 -13.17 -0.86 6.66
CA VAL A 250 -11.75 -0.94 6.25
C VAL A 250 -10.87 -0.97 7.49
N SER A 251 -9.89 -1.87 7.55
CA SER A 251 -8.96 -2.01 8.67
C SER A 251 -7.49 -2.02 8.26
N SER A 252 -7.19 -2.18 6.96
CA SER A 252 -5.83 -2.11 6.42
C SER A 252 -5.74 -1.02 5.35
N LEU A 253 -4.84 -0.06 5.55
CA LEU A 253 -4.65 1.15 4.75
C LEU A 253 -3.40 0.99 3.89
N LYS A 254 -3.58 0.64 2.61
CA LYS A 254 -2.48 0.32 1.70
C LYS A 254 -1.94 1.51 0.95
N ILE A 255 -0.64 1.73 1.04
CA ILE A 255 0.12 2.72 0.27
C ILE A 255 0.67 2.04 -1.00
N GLU A 256 0.34 2.53 -2.20
CA GLU A 256 0.96 2.08 -3.45
C GLU A 256 2.32 2.77 -3.63
N GLY A 257 3.37 2.00 -3.98
CA GLY A 257 4.68 2.62 -4.15
C GLY A 257 5.88 1.69 -4.28
N ARG A 258 5.73 0.39 -4.59
CA ARG A 258 6.89 -0.55 -4.70
C ARG A 258 7.98 -0.14 -5.71
N LEU A 259 7.68 0.74 -6.67
CA LEU A 259 8.65 1.29 -7.62
C LEU A 259 9.03 2.74 -7.29
N LYS A 260 8.73 3.21 -6.09
CA LYS A 260 9.11 4.52 -5.58
C LYS A 260 10.39 4.44 -4.76
N ASP A 261 11.07 5.59 -4.63
CA ASP A 261 12.24 5.72 -3.77
C ASP A 261 11.89 5.66 -2.28
N ILE A 262 12.91 5.51 -1.46
CA ILE A 262 12.78 5.40 0.00
C ILE A 262 12.27 6.71 0.62
N ASP A 263 12.56 7.85 0.02
CA ASP A 263 12.12 9.17 0.49
C ASP A 263 10.60 9.30 0.40
N TYR A 264 10.02 8.83 -0.73
CA TYR A 264 8.56 8.72 -0.88
C TYR A 264 7.96 7.76 0.15
N VAL A 265 8.55 6.58 0.34
CA VAL A 265 8.03 5.59 1.29
C VAL A 265 8.02 6.17 2.70
N ARG A 266 9.13 6.80 3.14
CA ARG A 266 9.26 7.44 4.45
C ARG A 266 8.22 8.54 4.65
N ASN A 267 8.15 9.49 3.72
CA ASN A 267 7.27 10.65 3.81
C ASN A 267 5.79 10.26 3.84
N VAL A 268 5.36 9.39 2.94
CA VAL A 268 3.96 8.98 2.84
C VAL A 268 3.54 8.08 4.00
N THR A 269 4.39 7.13 4.41
CA THR A 269 4.10 6.26 5.57
C THR A 269 3.98 7.08 6.85
N ALA A 270 4.92 7.99 7.11
CA ALA A 270 4.88 8.89 8.26
C ALA A 270 3.65 9.80 8.26
N HIS A 271 3.20 10.26 7.09
CA HIS A 271 1.96 11.03 6.96
C HIS A 271 0.74 10.24 7.43
N TYR A 272 0.54 9.03 6.89
CA TYR A 272 -0.60 8.19 7.27
C TYR A 272 -0.50 7.71 8.72
N ARG A 273 0.71 7.46 9.24
CA ARG A 273 0.91 7.16 10.65
C ARG A 273 0.38 8.29 11.54
N ARG A 274 0.73 9.53 11.24
CA ARG A 274 0.25 10.69 11.99
C ARG A 274 -1.27 10.80 11.93
N VAL A 275 -1.87 10.70 10.74
CA VAL A 275 -3.33 10.77 10.56
C VAL A 275 -4.05 9.69 11.37
N VAL A 276 -3.57 8.44 11.30
CA VAL A 276 -4.18 7.31 12.01
C VAL A 276 -3.99 7.45 13.53
N ASP A 277 -2.83 7.93 14.00
CA ASP A 277 -2.59 8.17 15.42
C ASP A 277 -3.49 9.26 16.00
N GLU A 278 -3.73 10.34 15.24
CA GLU A 278 -4.68 11.39 15.61
C GLU A 278 -6.12 10.85 15.72
N ILE A 279 -6.53 9.91 14.84
CA ILE A 279 -7.83 9.24 14.93
C ILE A 279 -7.87 8.31 16.15
N ILE A 280 -6.85 7.48 16.35
CA ILE A 280 -6.78 6.55 17.50
C ILE A 280 -6.79 7.33 18.82
N ALA A 281 -6.06 8.45 18.91
CA ALA A 281 -6.04 9.27 20.14
C ALA A 281 -7.42 9.82 20.50
N ARG A 282 -8.24 10.22 19.51
CA ARG A 282 -9.61 10.70 19.72
C ARG A 282 -10.63 9.58 19.98
N ARG A 283 -10.35 8.37 19.47
CA ARG A 283 -11.27 7.21 19.49
C ARG A 283 -10.56 5.97 20.05
N SER A 284 -9.84 6.16 21.15
CA SER A 284 -9.00 5.12 21.75
C SER A 284 -9.78 3.93 22.31
N GLU A 285 -11.11 4.08 22.56
CA GLU A 285 -11.97 2.96 22.98
C GLU A 285 -12.41 2.07 21.80
N GLU A 286 -12.30 2.55 20.55
CA GLU A 286 -12.75 1.84 19.35
C GLU A 286 -11.59 1.27 18.54
N TYR A 287 -10.47 2.01 18.48
CA TYR A 287 -9.33 1.69 17.62
C TYR A 287 -8.02 1.57 18.39
N CYS A 288 -7.13 0.75 17.83
CA CYS A 288 -5.74 0.64 18.28
C CYS A 288 -4.82 0.39 17.07
N ARG A 289 -3.51 0.54 17.27
CA ARG A 289 -2.51 0.14 16.27
C ARG A 289 -2.45 -1.38 16.14
N SER A 290 -2.10 -1.89 14.97
CA SER A 290 -1.91 -3.32 14.76
C SER A 290 -0.47 -3.79 15.05
N SER A 291 0.44 -2.88 15.39
CA SER A 291 1.82 -3.17 15.80
C SER A 291 2.26 -2.24 16.94
N TRP A 292 3.44 -2.49 17.54
CA TRP A 292 3.88 -1.80 18.76
C TRP A 292 4.80 -0.62 18.49
N GLY A 293 4.87 0.30 19.45
CA GLY A 293 5.82 1.39 19.53
C GLY A 293 5.36 2.68 18.86
N GLU A 294 6.07 3.74 19.20
CA GLU A 294 5.84 5.10 18.72
C GLU A 294 6.88 5.52 17.70
N THR A 295 6.46 6.34 16.73
CA THR A 295 7.33 6.85 15.68
C THR A 295 7.72 8.29 15.98
N GLU A 296 9.01 8.58 16.01
CA GLU A 296 9.58 9.91 16.14
C GLU A 296 10.12 10.38 14.78
N LEU A 297 9.80 11.62 14.40
CA LEU A 297 10.17 12.21 13.12
C LEU A 297 10.95 13.49 13.31
N THR A 298 12.01 13.71 12.52
CA THR A 298 12.76 14.98 12.49
C THR A 298 12.31 15.91 11.36
N PHE A 299 11.23 15.56 10.66
CA PHE A 299 10.61 16.33 9.59
C PHE A 299 9.08 16.33 9.71
N THR A 300 8.43 17.25 9.00
CA THR A 300 6.97 17.28 8.88
C THR A 300 6.58 16.56 7.58
N PRO A 301 5.82 15.44 7.65
CA PRO A 301 5.40 14.69 6.47
C PRO A 301 4.45 15.52 5.59
N ARG A 302 4.77 15.59 4.27
CA ARG A 302 3.98 16.27 3.25
C ARG A 302 4.00 15.45 1.95
N PRO A 303 2.99 14.60 1.69
CA PRO A 303 2.96 13.73 0.52
C PRO A 303 3.08 14.45 -0.82
N GLU A 304 2.55 15.66 -0.92
CA GLU A 304 2.61 16.52 -2.10
C GLU A 304 4.02 16.97 -2.47
N GLN A 305 4.96 16.94 -1.53
CA GLN A 305 6.34 17.36 -1.75
C GLN A 305 7.28 16.24 -2.20
N THR A 306 6.77 15.02 -2.33
CA THR A 306 7.43 13.90 -3.00
C THR A 306 6.75 13.61 -4.33
N PHE A 307 6.92 12.42 -4.91
CA PHE A 307 6.34 12.13 -6.22
C PHE A 307 4.82 12.19 -6.20
N SER A 308 4.22 13.11 -6.97
CA SER A 308 2.78 13.13 -7.22
C SER A 308 2.44 13.68 -8.62
N ARG A 309 1.38 13.16 -9.24
CA ARG A 309 0.78 13.67 -10.48
C ARG A 309 -0.49 14.48 -10.20
N ARG A 310 -0.48 15.29 -9.15
CA ARG A 310 -1.63 15.87 -8.45
C ARG A 310 -2.46 14.75 -7.78
N PHE A 311 -3.39 15.11 -6.91
CA PHE A 311 -4.15 14.14 -6.14
C PHE A 311 -5.64 14.10 -6.50
N THR A 312 -6.25 12.95 -6.26
CA THR A 312 -7.69 12.71 -6.26
C THR A 312 -8.03 11.73 -5.16
N ALA A 313 -9.14 11.93 -4.47
CA ALA A 313 -9.66 10.93 -3.52
C ALA A 313 -10.22 9.70 -4.24
N TYR A 314 -10.55 9.84 -5.54
CA TYR A 314 -11.18 8.79 -6.37
C TYR A 314 -12.34 8.10 -5.63
N ASN A 315 -13.14 8.91 -4.92
CA ASN A 315 -14.20 8.44 -4.02
C ASN A 315 -15.57 8.73 -4.62
N THR A 316 -15.83 8.19 -5.80
CA THR A 316 -17.10 8.36 -6.52
C THR A 316 -17.83 7.01 -6.53
N PRO A 317 -19.12 6.95 -6.19
CA PRO A 317 -19.90 5.71 -6.17
C PRO A 317 -19.81 4.92 -7.48
N LEU A 318 -19.81 3.59 -7.40
CA LEU A 318 -19.82 2.73 -8.58
C LEU A 318 -20.99 3.09 -9.51
N HIS A 319 -20.81 2.88 -10.79
CA HIS A 319 -21.80 3.19 -11.84
C HIS A 319 -22.15 4.67 -11.97
N THR A 320 -21.32 5.59 -11.43
CA THR A 320 -21.41 7.04 -11.68
C THR A 320 -20.15 7.55 -12.39
N PRO A 321 -20.22 8.63 -13.19
CA PRO A 321 -19.05 9.20 -13.83
C PRO A 321 -18.03 9.70 -12.79
N ILE A 322 -16.75 9.44 -13.02
CA ILE A 322 -15.69 10.07 -12.21
C ILE A 322 -15.50 11.52 -12.64
N PRO A 323 -15.09 12.42 -11.71
CA PRO A 323 -14.84 13.82 -12.04
C PRO A 323 -13.83 13.98 -13.19
N THR A 324 -14.08 14.93 -14.08
CA THR A 324 -13.23 15.17 -15.27
C THR A 324 -11.82 15.62 -14.93
N GLU A 325 -11.65 16.27 -13.77
CA GLU A 325 -10.37 16.70 -13.20
C GLU A 325 -9.55 15.54 -12.60
N SER A 326 -10.07 14.31 -12.58
CA SER A 326 -9.34 13.13 -12.05
C SER A 326 -8.13 12.71 -12.89
N ILE A 327 -7.84 13.39 -14.02
CA ILE A 327 -6.67 13.13 -14.86
C ILE A 327 -5.69 14.29 -14.87
N THR A 328 -4.43 14.00 -15.28
CA THR A 328 -3.38 14.99 -15.58
C THR A 328 -3.01 14.87 -17.06
N PRO A 329 -3.62 15.70 -17.94
CA PRO A 329 -3.50 15.50 -19.39
C PRO A 329 -2.19 16.01 -20.00
N PHE A 330 -1.47 16.91 -19.31
CA PHE A 330 -0.28 17.58 -19.82
C PHE A 330 1.04 16.86 -19.49
N THR A 331 1.04 15.89 -18.57
CA THR A 331 2.24 15.13 -18.22
C THR A 331 1.93 13.79 -17.59
N ASN A 332 2.85 12.83 -17.73
CA ASN A 332 2.87 11.58 -16.98
C ASN A 332 3.94 11.57 -15.87
N LYS A 333 4.70 12.66 -15.72
CA LYS A 333 5.78 12.83 -14.73
C LYS A 333 5.23 13.40 -13.42
N SER A 334 6.10 13.54 -12.43
CA SER A 334 5.78 14.22 -11.17
C SER A 334 5.43 15.68 -11.42
N VAL A 335 4.32 16.12 -10.84
CA VAL A 335 3.88 17.52 -10.82
C VAL A 335 4.29 18.17 -9.50
N GLY A 336 4.06 17.47 -8.37
CA GLY A 336 4.41 17.93 -7.04
C GLY A 336 3.39 18.89 -6.41
N GLU A 337 3.88 19.72 -5.50
CA GLU A 337 3.12 20.70 -4.72
C GLU A 337 2.81 21.95 -5.55
N GLU A 338 1.58 22.42 -5.54
CA GLU A 338 1.20 23.69 -6.15
C GLU A 338 1.65 24.86 -5.27
N LEU A 339 2.51 25.73 -5.81
CA LEU A 339 3.07 26.87 -5.08
C LEU A 339 2.30 28.16 -5.30
N GLY A 340 1.81 28.39 -6.52
CA GLY A 340 1.17 29.67 -6.87
C GLY A 340 1.21 29.97 -8.35
N ASN A 341 1.08 31.25 -8.72
CA ASN A 341 1.01 31.70 -10.09
C ASN A 341 2.16 32.60 -10.50
N LEU A 342 2.57 32.43 -11.75
CA LEU A 342 3.57 33.27 -12.39
C LEU A 342 2.98 34.66 -12.68
N THR A 343 3.65 35.72 -12.24
CA THR A 343 3.26 37.10 -12.56
C THR A 343 4.10 37.72 -13.67
N GLU A 344 5.38 37.36 -13.75
CA GLU A 344 6.30 37.81 -14.80
C GLU A 344 7.19 36.65 -15.24
N CYS A 345 7.53 36.61 -16.54
CA CYS A 345 8.48 35.66 -17.12
C CYS A 345 9.38 36.35 -18.14
N ARG A 346 10.70 36.32 -17.91
CA ARG A 346 11.71 36.88 -18.81
C ARG A 346 12.90 35.95 -18.92
N GLY A 347 12.75 34.89 -19.71
CA GLY A 347 13.79 33.89 -19.90
C GLY A 347 14.11 33.12 -18.62
N ARG A 348 15.28 33.39 -18.01
CA ARG A 348 15.67 32.73 -16.75
C ARG A 348 15.17 33.45 -15.50
N GLU A 349 14.61 34.62 -15.61
CA GLU A 349 14.06 35.35 -14.48
C GLU A 349 12.54 35.31 -14.48
N VAL A 350 11.96 34.82 -13.40
CA VAL A 350 10.52 34.75 -13.22
C VAL A 350 10.10 35.35 -11.89
N VAL A 351 8.88 35.86 -11.82
CA VAL A 351 8.27 36.37 -10.58
C VAL A 351 7.06 35.49 -10.27
N LEU A 352 7.09 34.87 -9.10
CA LEU A 352 6.07 33.98 -8.57
C LEU A 352 5.33 34.64 -7.41
N ARG A 353 4.01 34.57 -7.42
CA ARG A 353 3.15 34.88 -6.27
C ARG A 353 2.71 33.54 -5.64
N LEU A 354 3.07 33.33 -4.38
CA LEU A 354 2.66 32.13 -3.65
C LEU A 354 1.19 32.20 -3.24
N HIS A 355 0.53 31.02 -3.22
CA HIS A 355 -0.79 30.85 -2.62
C HIS A 355 -0.70 30.73 -1.10
N ASP A 356 0.31 29.99 -0.60
CA ASP A 356 0.62 29.88 0.83
C ASP A 356 1.89 30.69 1.14
N MET A 357 1.73 31.76 1.95
CA MET A 357 2.84 32.61 2.38
C MET A 357 3.81 31.89 3.33
N GLY A 358 3.43 30.74 3.90
CA GLY A 358 4.28 29.88 4.71
C GLY A 358 5.16 28.92 3.90
N ALA A 359 4.98 28.84 2.59
CA ALA A 359 5.80 27.99 1.73
C ALA A 359 7.21 28.59 1.57
N GLU A 360 8.22 27.85 2.02
CA GLU A 360 9.62 28.22 1.87
C GLU A 360 10.18 27.70 0.54
N LEU A 361 10.72 28.57 -0.28
CA LEU A 361 11.47 28.25 -1.49
C LEU A 361 12.96 28.23 -1.21
N SER A 362 13.66 27.29 -1.82
CA SER A 362 15.10 27.11 -1.65
C SER A 362 15.83 27.02 -2.99
N ASN A 363 17.10 27.40 -2.98
CA ASN A 363 17.99 27.10 -4.11
C ASN A 363 18.10 25.58 -4.26
N GLY A 364 18.01 25.10 -5.49
CA GLY A 364 17.97 23.66 -5.80
C GLY A 364 16.57 23.07 -5.93
N ASP A 365 15.50 23.79 -5.55
CA ASP A 365 14.14 23.34 -5.77
C ASP A 365 13.87 23.14 -7.27
N GLY A 366 13.18 22.04 -7.62
CA GLY A 366 12.72 21.79 -8.99
C GLY A 366 11.31 22.35 -9.19
N LEU A 367 11.13 23.13 -10.25
CA LEU A 367 9.84 23.71 -10.61
C LEU A 367 9.31 23.12 -11.91
N LEU A 368 7.99 22.95 -11.97
CA LEU A 368 7.21 22.71 -13.18
C LEU A 368 6.24 23.87 -13.34
N LEU A 369 6.31 24.56 -14.48
CA LEU A 369 5.42 25.63 -14.88
C LEU A 369 4.41 25.05 -15.88
N VAL A 370 3.13 25.37 -15.71
CA VAL A 370 2.04 24.88 -16.56
C VAL A 370 1.20 26.07 -17.03
N SER A 371 1.00 26.19 -18.34
CA SER A 371 0.17 27.25 -18.92
C SER A 371 -1.29 27.16 -18.43
N PRO A 372 -2.05 28.27 -18.41
CA PRO A 372 -3.44 28.27 -17.91
C PRO A 372 -4.38 27.31 -18.65
N ASP A 373 -4.09 27.02 -19.91
CA ASP A 373 -4.83 26.07 -20.75
C ASP A 373 -4.34 24.62 -20.64
N GLU A 374 -3.36 24.36 -19.77
CA GLU A 374 -2.70 23.06 -19.56
C GLU A 374 -2.10 22.44 -20.86
N THR A 375 -1.76 23.23 -21.87
CA THR A 375 -1.19 22.73 -23.13
C THR A 375 0.33 22.76 -23.17
N THR A 376 0.94 23.71 -22.43
CA THR A 376 2.40 23.91 -22.42
C THR A 376 2.96 23.75 -21.03
N THR A 377 4.10 23.04 -20.94
CA THR A 377 4.84 22.87 -19.68
C THR A 377 6.31 23.20 -19.85
N ALA A 378 6.93 23.78 -18.81
CA ALA A 378 8.37 23.98 -18.74
C ALA A 378 8.92 23.59 -17.36
N GLY A 379 10.09 22.96 -17.30
CA GLY A 379 10.75 22.56 -16.07
C GLY A 379 12.10 23.23 -15.90
N ALA A 380 12.43 23.67 -14.67
CA ALA A 380 13.74 24.21 -14.34
C ALA A 380 14.06 24.10 -12.85
N LEU A 381 15.36 24.12 -12.49
CA LEU A 381 15.80 24.24 -11.11
C LEU A 381 15.90 25.71 -10.71
N VAL A 382 15.67 25.99 -9.44
CA VAL A 382 15.86 27.32 -8.84
C VAL A 382 17.33 27.50 -8.47
N ASN A 383 18.01 28.45 -9.12
CA ASN A 383 19.38 28.82 -8.79
C ASN A 383 19.45 29.87 -7.67
N GLN A 384 18.47 30.77 -7.64
CA GLN A 384 18.42 31.83 -6.64
C GLN A 384 16.97 32.25 -6.33
N VAL A 385 16.69 32.43 -5.06
CA VAL A 385 15.41 32.94 -4.53
C VAL A 385 15.64 34.33 -3.93
N THR A 386 14.82 35.32 -4.28
CA THR A 386 14.85 36.67 -3.72
C THR A 386 13.43 37.12 -3.39
N PRO A 387 13.06 37.23 -2.08
CA PRO A 387 11.77 37.80 -1.67
C PRO A 387 11.66 39.29 -2.07
N ARG A 388 10.44 39.74 -2.45
CA ARG A 388 10.19 41.14 -2.89
C ARG A 388 9.36 41.96 -1.91
N GLY A 389 9.00 41.44 -0.74
CA GLY A 389 8.27 42.18 0.30
C GLY A 389 6.76 42.41 0.03
N ASP A 390 6.28 42.15 -1.18
CA ASP A 390 4.87 42.26 -1.62
C ASP A 390 4.17 40.90 -1.73
N GLY A 391 4.74 39.86 -1.12
CA GLY A 391 4.26 38.49 -1.22
C GLY A 391 4.64 37.78 -2.51
N THR A 392 5.53 38.41 -3.31
CA THR A 392 6.11 37.78 -4.49
C THR A 392 7.57 37.42 -4.30
N TYR A 393 8.05 36.49 -5.11
CA TYR A 393 9.42 36.01 -5.12
C TYR A 393 10.01 36.13 -6.52
N ARG A 394 11.15 36.79 -6.65
CA ARG A 394 11.94 36.72 -7.88
C ARG A 394 12.82 35.48 -7.82
N LEU A 395 12.72 34.64 -8.86
CA LEU A 395 13.50 33.43 -9.00
C LEU A 395 14.40 33.53 -10.22
N ARG A 396 15.66 33.09 -10.08
CA ARG A 396 16.55 32.85 -11.20
C ARG A 396 16.61 31.36 -11.46
N LEU A 397 16.23 30.93 -12.65
CA LEU A 397 16.13 29.54 -13.05
C LEU A 397 17.40 29.03 -13.74
N SER A 398 17.63 27.72 -13.72
CA SER A 398 18.75 27.05 -14.39
C SER A 398 18.63 27.09 -15.92
N ALA A 399 17.40 27.12 -16.45
CA ALA A 399 17.09 27.18 -17.87
C ALA A 399 16.18 28.38 -18.20
N SER A 400 16.21 28.82 -19.46
CA SER A 400 15.26 29.80 -19.98
C SER A 400 13.89 29.14 -20.17
N VAL A 401 12.83 29.81 -19.72
CA VAL A 401 11.45 29.36 -19.88
C VAL A 401 10.62 30.45 -20.56
N GLU A 402 9.63 30.02 -21.32
CA GLU A 402 8.63 30.90 -21.93
C GLU A 402 7.25 30.47 -21.45
N MET A 403 6.65 31.28 -20.58
CA MET A 403 5.32 31.02 -20.01
C MET A 403 4.53 32.31 -19.90
N PRO A 404 3.22 32.28 -20.20
CA PRO A 404 2.36 33.44 -20.02
C PRO A 404 2.19 33.76 -18.52
N PRO A 405 1.92 35.03 -18.16
CA PRO A 405 1.44 35.40 -16.84
C PRO A 405 0.16 34.58 -16.49
N GLY A 406 0.02 34.22 -15.23
CA GLY A 406 -1.06 33.34 -14.77
C GLY A 406 -0.75 31.84 -14.89
N ALA A 407 0.39 31.44 -15.47
CA ALA A 407 0.82 30.04 -15.45
C ALA A 407 0.97 29.54 -14.01
N THR A 408 0.48 28.33 -13.75
CA THR A 408 0.61 27.69 -12.43
C THR A 408 2.01 27.13 -12.25
N VAL A 409 2.59 27.37 -11.08
CA VAL A 409 3.92 26.90 -10.72
C VAL A 409 3.81 25.82 -9.65
N PHE A 410 4.37 24.66 -9.95
CA PHE A 410 4.46 23.51 -9.04
C PHE A 410 5.91 23.29 -8.62
N ARG A 411 6.12 22.78 -7.40
CA ARG A 411 7.42 22.29 -6.92
C ARG A 411 7.42 20.76 -6.97
N ASN A 412 8.14 20.19 -7.93
CA ASN A 412 8.26 18.74 -8.09
C ASN A 412 9.53 18.13 -7.45
N LEU A 413 10.38 18.98 -6.88
CA LEU A 413 11.53 18.61 -6.05
C LEU A 413 11.70 19.67 -4.95
N ASN A 414 11.51 19.28 -3.68
CA ASN A 414 11.83 20.10 -2.53
C ASN A 414 13.21 19.70 -2.00
N HIS A 415 14.25 20.46 -2.39
CA HIS A 415 15.64 20.15 -2.06
C HIS A 415 15.90 20.08 -0.54
N ARG A 416 15.23 20.92 0.27
CA ARG A 416 15.37 20.92 1.73
C ARG A 416 14.78 19.66 2.35
N LEU A 417 13.54 19.30 1.96
CA LEU A 417 12.88 18.10 2.45
C LEU A 417 13.65 16.83 2.03
N ASP A 418 14.11 16.78 0.79
CA ASP A 418 14.88 15.66 0.24
C ASP A 418 16.13 15.37 1.10
N ARG A 419 16.85 16.43 1.52
CA ARG A 419 17.98 16.30 2.44
C ARG A 419 17.61 15.81 3.84
N LEU A 420 16.44 16.21 4.35
CA LEU A 420 15.96 15.75 5.65
C LEU A 420 15.54 14.28 5.59
N LEU A 421 14.83 13.89 4.54
CA LEU A 421 14.35 12.51 4.35
C LEU A 421 15.50 11.48 4.20
N ARG A 422 16.66 11.91 3.68
CA ARG A 422 17.84 11.04 3.50
C ARG A 422 18.70 10.84 4.74
N ARG A 423 18.38 11.52 5.84
CA ARG A 423 19.12 11.35 7.09
C ARG A 423 18.76 10.01 7.73
N ASP A 424 19.72 9.34 8.34
CA ASP A 424 19.51 8.06 9.05
C ASP A 424 18.54 8.24 10.22
N ASP A 425 18.57 9.39 10.89
CA ASP A 425 17.72 9.76 12.03
C ASP A 425 16.41 10.45 11.61
N ALA A 426 16.05 10.47 10.33
CA ALA A 426 14.84 11.13 9.84
C ALA A 426 13.56 10.54 10.46
N SER A 427 13.54 9.24 10.68
CA SER A 427 12.48 8.53 11.38
C SER A 427 13.05 7.43 12.27
N SER A 428 12.50 7.28 13.47
CA SER A 428 12.83 6.18 14.37
C SER A 428 11.56 5.64 15.01
N ARG A 429 11.57 4.34 15.32
CA ARG A 429 10.46 3.68 16.02
C ARG A 429 10.99 3.05 17.29
N LYS A 430 10.32 3.32 18.42
CA LYS A 430 10.66 2.78 19.72
C LYS A 430 9.45 2.15 20.40
N VAL A 431 9.60 0.87 20.77
CA VAL A 431 8.63 0.10 21.54
C VAL A 431 8.88 0.32 23.01
N GLN A 432 7.86 0.71 23.74
CA GLN A 432 7.95 0.88 25.19
C GLN A 432 8.03 -0.46 25.89
N VAL A 433 9.01 -0.62 26.78
CA VAL A 433 9.24 -1.83 27.56
C VAL A 433 9.24 -1.48 29.05
N SER A 434 8.46 -2.21 29.85
CA SER A 434 8.60 -2.19 31.31
C SER A 434 9.82 -3.03 31.70
N MET A 435 10.60 -2.57 32.67
CA MET A 435 11.76 -3.31 33.18
C MET A 435 11.81 -3.26 34.70
N VAL A 436 12.03 -4.42 35.33
CA VAL A 436 12.17 -4.55 36.78
C VAL A 436 13.51 -5.21 37.09
N CYS A 437 14.29 -4.58 37.94
CA CYS A 437 15.54 -5.12 38.48
C CYS A 437 15.33 -5.46 39.98
N GLU A 438 15.43 -6.70 40.31
CA GLU A 438 15.32 -7.19 41.69
C GLU A 438 16.66 -7.78 42.16
N ALA A 439 17.10 -7.40 43.34
CA ALA A 439 18.30 -7.94 43.96
C ALA A 439 17.98 -8.56 45.34
N THR A 440 18.50 -9.76 45.57
CA THR A 440 18.49 -10.44 46.86
C THR A 440 19.93 -10.81 47.25
N GLU A 441 20.16 -11.21 48.48
CA GLU A 441 21.50 -11.67 48.93
C GLU A 441 22.04 -12.84 48.07
N GLN A 442 21.15 -13.55 47.36
CA GLN A 442 21.48 -14.75 46.57
C GLN A 442 21.63 -14.48 45.07
N GLY A 443 21.28 -13.29 44.60
CA GLY A 443 21.41 -12.95 43.18
C GLY A 443 20.61 -11.75 42.67
N ILE A 444 20.69 -11.58 41.36
CA ILE A 444 20.04 -10.51 40.60
C ILE A 444 19.05 -11.11 39.60
N THR A 445 17.85 -10.55 39.53
CA THR A 445 16.83 -10.90 38.53
C THR A 445 16.44 -9.64 37.74
N LEU A 446 16.48 -9.71 36.40
CA LEU A 446 15.93 -8.72 35.53
C LEU A 446 14.71 -9.28 34.79
N ARG A 447 13.60 -8.53 34.77
CA ARG A 447 12.39 -8.85 34.01
C ARG A 447 12.09 -7.72 33.04
N ALA A 448 11.60 -8.06 31.86
CA ALA A 448 11.09 -7.09 30.90
C ALA A 448 9.82 -7.60 30.23
N ALA A 449 8.92 -6.67 29.89
CA ALA A 449 7.72 -6.99 29.11
C ALA A 449 7.41 -5.84 28.15
N VAL A 450 6.88 -6.18 26.97
CA VAL A 450 6.39 -5.19 25.98
C VAL A 450 5.14 -4.50 26.54
N ALA A 451 5.12 -3.18 26.59
CA ALA A 451 4.02 -2.44 27.22
C ALA A 451 2.68 -2.65 26.52
N GLU A 452 2.69 -2.66 25.17
CA GLU A 452 1.49 -2.89 24.35
C GLU A 452 1.09 -4.37 24.25
N ALA A 453 1.99 -5.29 24.64
CA ALA A 453 1.76 -6.73 24.65
C ALA A 453 2.36 -7.38 25.93
N PRO A 454 1.79 -7.14 27.13
CA PRO A 454 2.38 -7.57 28.41
C PRO A 454 2.52 -9.08 28.59
N SER A 455 1.85 -9.88 27.75
CA SER A 455 2.03 -11.33 27.71
C SER A 455 3.41 -11.73 27.14
N ILE A 456 4.08 -10.84 26.42
CA ILE A 456 5.46 -11.01 25.97
C ILE A 456 6.36 -10.49 27.06
N ALA A 457 6.66 -11.38 28.01
CA ALA A 457 7.52 -11.10 29.14
C ALA A 457 8.67 -12.11 29.20
N VAL A 458 9.84 -11.64 29.62
CA VAL A 458 11.06 -12.43 29.74
C VAL A 458 11.76 -12.13 31.05
N GLU A 459 12.53 -13.09 31.49
CA GLU A 459 13.34 -12.99 32.72
C GLU A 459 14.75 -13.55 32.49
N VAL A 460 15.73 -12.88 33.08
CA VAL A 460 17.10 -13.40 33.23
C VAL A 460 17.50 -13.31 34.69
N GLN A 461 18.27 -14.30 35.15
CA GLN A 461 18.66 -14.42 36.54
C GLN A 461 20.13 -14.79 36.63
N ARG A 462 20.83 -14.22 37.63
CA ARG A 462 22.21 -14.55 37.95
C ARG A 462 22.34 -14.83 39.46
N GLU A 463 22.68 -16.04 39.80
CA GLU A 463 23.03 -16.41 41.19
C GLU A 463 24.42 -15.89 41.53
N MET A 464 24.51 -15.11 42.59
CA MET A 464 25.76 -14.58 43.15
C MET A 464 25.51 -14.01 44.54
N ALA A 465 26.49 -14.11 45.42
CA ALA A 465 26.43 -13.41 46.71
C ALA A 465 26.56 -11.89 46.47
N LEU A 466 25.64 -11.12 47.03
CA LEU A 466 25.66 -9.66 46.97
C LEU A 466 25.95 -9.08 48.35
N GLU A 467 26.81 -8.09 48.40
CA GLU A 467 27.19 -7.36 49.61
C GLU A 467 26.32 -6.09 49.78
N PRO A 468 26.16 -5.58 51.02
CA PRO A 468 25.51 -4.30 51.23
C PRO A 468 26.23 -3.16 50.49
N ALA A 469 25.47 -2.25 49.94
CA ALA A 469 25.99 -1.07 49.23
C ALA A 469 26.46 -0.01 50.23
N GLU A 470 27.68 0.48 50.08
CA GLU A 470 28.19 1.66 50.87
C GLU A 470 27.49 2.97 50.52
N LYS A 471 26.99 3.07 49.24
CA LYS A 471 26.29 4.22 48.71
C LYS A 471 25.10 3.73 47.89
N ASP A 472 24.04 4.51 47.82
CA ASP A 472 22.86 4.17 47.00
C ASP A 472 23.23 4.04 45.50
N PRO A 473 23.13 2.83 44.91
CA PRO A 473 23.49 2.59 43.52
C PRO A 473 22.39 2.96 42.52
N SER A 474 21.22 3.38 42.97
CA SER A 474 19.99 3.48 42.16
C SER A 474 20.16 4.35 40.94
N ALA A 475 20.73 5.55 41.07
CA ALA A 475 20.89 6.49 39.93
C ALA A 475 21.74 5.90 38.80
N ARG A 476 22.84 5.21 39.15
CA ARG A 476 23.72 4.57 38.16
C ARG A 476 23.07 3.37 37.49
N LEU A 477 22.27 2.61 38.25
CA LEU A 477 21.56 1.45 37.73
C LEU A 477 20.43 1.85 36.78
N LEU A 478 19.66 2.88 37.13
CA LEU A 478 18.65 3.47 36.23
C LEU A 478 19.28 3.89 34.90
N ASP A 479 20.38 4.65 34.94
CA ASP A 479 21.12 5.06 33.73
C ASP A 479 21.63 3.83 32.93
N THR A 480 22.12 2.79 33.61
CA THR A 480 22.60 1.56 32.96
C THR A 480 21.45 0.80 32.30
N LEU A 481 20.33 0.61 32.98
CA LEU A 481 19.19 -0.17 32.50
C LEU A 481 18.43 0.56 31.38
N SER A 482 18.40 1.90 31.37
CA SER A 482 17.74 2.68 30.33
C SER A 482 18.53 2.73 29.02
N LYS A 483 19.82 2.39 29.00
CA LYS A 483 20.67 2.40 27.81
C LYS A 483 20.49 1.15 26.95
N LEU A 484 19.46 1.10 26.12
CA LEU A 484 19.18 -0.06 25.26
C LEU A 484 19.88 -0.01 23.88
N GLY A 485 20.67 1.05 23.61
CA GLY A 485 21.48 1.18 22.38
C GLY A 485 20.63 1.22 21.09
N ASP A 486 21.10 0.52 20.06
CA ASP A 486 20.48 0.47 18.73
C ASP A 486 19.29 -0.48 18.65
N THR A 487 18.73 -0.90 19.79
CA THR A 487 17.54 -1.76 19.80
C THR A 487 16.26 -0.97 19.52
N PRO A 488 15.19 -1.60 19.05
CA PRO A 488 13.92 -0.92 18.86
C PRO A 488 13.19 -0.60 20.16
N TYR A 489 13.78 -0.90 21.32
CA TYR A 489 13.14 -0.78 22.62
C TYR A 489 13.55 0.50 23.36
N ARG A 490 12.61 1.02 24.18
CA ARG A 490 12.83 2.12 25.11
C ARG A 490 12.24 1.78 26.48
N VAL A 491 13.00 2.07 27.54
CA VAL A 491 12.55 2.00 28.92
C VAL A 491 12.59 3.40 29.51
N GLU A 492 11.45 3.92 29.93
CA GLU A 492 11.40 5.28 30.52
C GLU A 492 11.86 5.27 31.97
N GLN A 493 11.31 4.38 32.76
CA GLN A 493 11.63 4.25 34.20
C GLN A 493 11.73 2.78 34.61
N PRO A 494 12.95 2.22 34.68
CA PRO A 494 13.12 0.88 35.26
C PRO A 494 12.74 0.87 36.75
N GLU A 495 12.02 -0.16 37.20
CA GLU A 495 11.71 -0.36 38.61
C GLU A 495 12.89 -1.06 39.30
N LEU A 496 13.35 -0.51 40.44
CA LEU A 496 14.44 -1.08 41.22
C LEU A 496 13.95 -1.60 42.57
N ARG A 497 14.24 -2.88 42.90
CA ARG A 497 13.95 -3.55 44.18
C ARG A 497 15.25 -4.08 44.81
N LEU A 498 16.13 -3.16 45.24
CA LEU A 498 17.55 -3.47 45.56
C LEU A 498 17.81 -3.85 46.98
N ARG A 499 16.96 -3.51 47.95
CA ARG A 499 17.15 -3.80 49.40
C ARG A 499 18.51 -3.33 49.96
N GLY A 500 19.11 -2.29 49.42
CA GLY A 500 20.39 -1.75 49.86
C GLY A 500 21.62 -2.59 49.47
N LEU A 501 21.50 -3.47 48.46
CA LEU A 501 22.57 -4.34 47.99
C LEU A 501 23.38 -3.66 46.87
N TYR A 502 24.67 -3.97 46.79
CA TYR A 502 25.56 -3.52 45.72
C TYR A 502 25.44 -4.45 44.49
N LEU A 503 25.13 -3.86 43.33
CA LEU A 503 25.07 -4.58 42.05
C LEU A 503 26.29 -4.19 41.21
N PRO A 504 27.17 -5.16 40.82
CA PRO A 504 28.28 -4.85 39.92
C PRO A 504 27.78 -4.36 38.54
N PRO A 505 28.18 -3.19 38.05
CA PRO A 505 27.66 -2.64 36.79
C PRO A 505 27.94 -3.49 35.55
N SER A 506 29.03 -4.26 35.56
CA SER A 506 29.35 -5.21 34.47
C SER A 506 28.29 -6.32 34.38
N VAL A 507 27.93 -6.90 35.54
CA VAL A 507 26.92 -7.98 35.62
C VAL A 507 25.54 -7.44 35.17
N VAL A 508 25.15 -6.26 35.62
CA VAL A 508 23.89 -5.63 35.20
C VAL A 508 23.89 -5.36 33.70
N THR A 509 25.01 -4.93 33.12
CA THR A 509 25.15 -4.70 31.69
C THR A 509 25.03 -6.01 30.88
N GLU A 510 25.64 -7.09 31.35
CA GLU A 510 25.52 -8.42 30.73
C GLU A 510 24.08 -8.92 30.78
N LEU A 511 23.47 -8.92 31.98
CA LEU A 511 22.07 -9.31 32.16
C LEU A 511 21.10 -8.50 31.31
N ARG A 512 21.30 -7.18 31.21
CA ARG A 512 20.50 -6.34 30.34
C ARG A 512 20.61 -6.76 28.87
N ARG A 513 21.82 -7.04 28.37
CA ARG A 513 22.03 -7.48 26.98
C ARG A 513 21.34 -8.84 26.75
N GLU A 514 21.50 -9.78 27.67
CA GLU A 514 20.84 -11.07 27.59
C GLU A 514 19.31 -10.93 27.63
N LEU A 515 18.78 -10.09 28.53
CA LEU A 515 17.34 -9.82 28.64
C LEU A 515 16.76 -9.26 27.35
N VAL A 516 17.45 -8.31 26.72
CA VAL A 516 17.00 -7.70 25.44
C VAL A 516 16.99 -8.75 24.32
N GLU A 517 18.00 -9.61 24.26
CA GLU A 517 18.03 -10.64 23.21
C GLU A 517 16.92 -11.69 23.42
N ARG A 518 16.66 -12.09 24.67
CA ARG A 518 15.50 -12.95 24.98
C ARG A 518 14.17 -12.28 24.65
N LEU A 519 14.05 -10.97 24.85
CA LEU A 519 12.85 -10.23 24.50
C LEU A 519 12.62 -10.22 22.98
N ARG A 520 13.67 -9.99 22.18
CA ARG A 520 13.63 -10.11 20.72
C ARG A 520 13.15 -11.47 20.27
N GLU A 521 13.75 -12.53 20.83
CA GLU A 521 13.35 -13.90 20.51
C GLU A 521 11.91 -14.20 20.91
N ALA A 522 11.44 -13.71 22.06
CA ALA A 522 10.07 -13.87 22.50
C ALA A 522 9.07 -13.14 21.58
N CYS A 523 9.39 -11.91 21.16
CA CYS A 523 8.57 -11.17 20.18
C CYS A 523 8.46 -11.95 18.86
N ARG A 524 9.58 -12.37 18.29
CA ARG A 524 9.64 -13.16 17.04
C ARG A 524 8.85 -14.46 17.16
N ARG A 525 9.02 -15.19 18.26
CA ARG A 525 8.31 -16.45 18.49
C ARG A 525 6.80 -16.28 18.53
N VAL A 526 6.29 -15.30 19.27
CA VAL A 526 4.85 -15.04 19.37
C VAL A 526 4.25 -14.69 18.00
N MET A 527 4.93 -13.89 17.20
CA MET A 527 4.47 -13.54 15.85
C MET A 527 4.40 -14.76 14.92
N VAL A 528 5.40 -15.64 14.98
CA VAL A 528 5.43 -16.89 14.20
C VAL A 528 4.33 -17.85 14.65
N GLU A 529 4.18 -18.07 15.97
CA GLU A 529 3.14 -18.94 16.53
C GLU A 529 1.72 -18.46 16.16
N GLU A 530 1.49 -17.15 16.18
CA GLU A 530 0.21 -16.56 15.76
C GLU A 530 -0.05 -16.79 14.27
N ARG A 531 0.94 -16.53 13.41
CA ARG A 531 0.87 -16.78 11.96
C ARG A 531 0.52 -18.24 11.68
N ASP A 532 1.26 -19.17 12.26
CA ASP A 532 1.11 -20.59 11.99
C ASP A 532 -0.26 -21.11 12.45
N ARG A 533 -0.69 -20.74 13.65
CA ARG A 533 -2.02 -21.05 14.17
C ARG A 533 -3.13 -20.52 13.26
N ARG A 534 -3.01 -19.27 12.82
CA ARG A 534 -3.99 -18.64 11.94
C ARG A 534 -3.99 -19.27 10.55
N GLY A 535 -2.81 -19.52 10.00
CA GLY A 535 -2.65 -20.15 8.68
C GLY A 535 -3.26 -21.56 8.64
N GLU A 536 -3.03 -22.37 9.69
CA GLU A 536 -3.62 -23.72 9.79
C GLU A 536 -5.15 -23.66 9.85
N GLN A 537 -5.71 -22.77 10.69
CA GLN A 537 -7.17 -22.59 10.78
C GLN A 537 -7.79 -22.24 9.42
N LEU A 538 -7.18 -21.33 8.66
CA LEU A 538 -7.67 -20.93 7.34
C LEU A 538 -7.48 -22.03 6.29
N ARG A 539 -6.42 -22.83 6.39
CA ARG A 539 -6.17 -23.98 5.53
C ARG A 539 -7.22 -25.08 5.77
N GLU A 540 -7.57 -25.36 7.01
CA GLU A 540 -8.65 -26.29 7.37
C GLU A 540 -10.00 -25.80 6.85
N GLN A 541 -10.32 -24.51 7.04
CA GLN A 541 -11.54 -23.90 6.50
C GLN A 541 -11.63 -24.06 4.98
N ARG A 542 -10.55 -23.81 4.24
CA ARG A 542 -10.48 -24.01 2.80
C ARG A 542 -10.73 -25.47 2.40
N ARG A 543 -10.08 -26.43 3.08
CA ARG A 543 -10.27 -27.87 2.83
C ARG A 543 -11.71 -28.28 3.06
N ASP A 544 -12.34 -27.83 4.14
CA ASP A 544 -13.74 -28.12 4.43
C ASP A 544 -14.66 -27.55 3.36
N PHE A 545 -14.47 -26.30 2.98
CA PHE A 545 -15.24 -25.66 1.90
C PHE A 545 -15.08 -26.43 0.59
N LEU A 546 -13.85 -26.73 0.16
CA LEU A 546 -13.56 -27.44 -1.09
C LEU A 546 -13.95 -28.94 -1.05
N SER A 547 -14.32 -29.50 0.09
CA SER A 547 -14.80 -30.88 0.19
C SER A 547 -16.22 -31.07 -0.36
N ARG A 548 -16.99 -29.98 -0.59
CA ARG A 548 -18.39 -29.96 -1.04
C ARG A 548 -18.49 -29.38 -2.45
N ASP A 549 -19.58 -29.71 -3.13
CA ASP A 549 -19.98 -29.05 -4.37
C ASP A 549 -20.73 -27.75 -4.05
N HIS A 550 -20.50 -26.70 -4.82
CA HIS A 550 -21.13 -25.39 -4.68
C HIS A 550 -21.96 -25.04 -5.92
N SER A 551 -22.98 -24.20 -5.73
CA SER A 551 -23.66 -23.56 -6.83
C SER A 551 -22.95 -22.29 -7.27
N ARG A 552 -22.91 -22.03 -8.58
CA ARG A 552 -22.28 -20.80 -9.10
C ARG A 552 -22.99 -19.54 -8.62
N GLU A 553 -24.29 -19.59 -8.36
CA GLU A 553 -25.11 -18.49 -7.87
C GLU A 553 -24.67 -18.07 -6.45
N GLU A 554 -24.46 -19.07 -5.56
CA GLU A 554 -23.94 -18.82 -4.21
C GLU A 554 -22.54 -18.19 -4.25
N CYS A 555 -21.71 -18.59 -5.24
CA CYS A 555 -20.36 -18.06 -5.41
C CYS A 555 -20.31 -16.76 -6.24
N GLY A 556 -21.44 -16.21 -6.69
CA GLY A 556 -21.52 -15.00 -7.50
C GLY A 556 -20.85 -15.14 -8.86
N LEU A 557 -20.85 -16.34 -9.44
CA LEU A 557 -20.20 -16.64 -10.71
C LEU A 557 -21.22 -16.72 -11.86
N PRO A 558 -20.87 -16.28 -13.08
CA PRO A 558 -21.68 -16.46 -14.27
C PRO A 558 -21.66 -17.94 -14.74
N GLU A 559 -22.49 -18.27 -15.69
CA GLU A 559 -22.58 -19.62 -16.27
C GLU A 559 -21.30 -20.03 -17.01
N SER A 560 -20.68 -19.06 -17.72
CA SER A 560 -19.43 -19.22 -18.45
C SER A 560 -18.45 -18.10 -18.02
N LEU A 561 -17.16 -18.40 -18.00
CA LEU A 561 -16.11 -17.43 -17.68
C LEU A 561 -15.41 -17.00 -18.97
N ASP A 562 -15.34 -15.70 -19.20
CA ASP A 562 -14.52 -15.16 -20.27
C ASP A 562 -13.04 -15.02 -19.82
N PHE A 563 -12.16 -14.63 -20.74
CA PHE A 563 -10.73 -14.49 -20.47
C PHE A 563 -10.39 -13.49 -19.37
N THR A 564 -11.31 -12.58 -18.96
CA THR A 564 -11.09 -11.61 -17.90
C THR A 564 -11.04 -12.23 -16.51
N TYR A 565 -11.44 -13.50 -16.36
CA TYR A 565 -11.26 -14.28 -15.14
C TYR A 565 -9.82 -14.78 -14.96
N ASN A 566 -8.94 -14.57 -15.96
CA ASN A 566 -7.51 -14.87 -15.90
C ASN A 566 -7.22 -16.35 -15.57
N VAL A 567 -7.99 -17.29 -16.12
CA VAL A 567 -7.78 -18.73 -15.93
C VAL A 567 -6.64 -19.18 -16.83
N ALA A 568 -5.46 -19.40 -16.25
CA ALA A 568 -4.24 -19.70 -16.99
C ALA A 568 -3.67 -21.12 -16.75
N ASN A 569 -4.29 -21.91 -15.86
CA ASN A 569 -3.88 -23.29 -15.56
C ASN A 569 -5.08 -24.17 -15.20
N ARG A 570 -4.85 -25.48 -15.25
CA ARG A 570 -5.88 -26.50 -15.01
C ARG A 570 -6.40 -26.50 -13.57
N GLN A 571 -5.59 -26.10 -12.59
CA GLN A 571 -6.04 -26.06 -11.19
C GLN A 571 -6.99 -24.89 -10.97
N ALA A 572 -6.75 -23.72 -11.59
CA ALA A 572 -7.70 -22.61 -11.57
C ALA A 572 -9.03 -23.01 -12.24
N GLU A 573 -8.99 -23.68 -13.40
CA GLU A 573 -10.20 -24.22 -14.04
C GLU A 573 -10.93 -25.21 -13.12
N ARG A 574 -10.19 -26.15 -12.51
CA ARG A 574 -10.74 -27.12 -11.58
C ARG A 574 -11.44 -26.47 -10.38
N LEU A 575 -10.85 -25.37 -9.83
CA LEU A 575 -11.50 -24.60 -8.77
C LEU A 575 -12.85 -24.06 -9.25
N TYR A 576 -12.88 -23.34 -10.38
CA TYR A 576 -14.13 -22.76 -10.88
C TYR A 576 -15.19 -23.82 -11.20
N ARG A 577 -14.80 -25.01 -11.67
CA ARG A 577 -15.73 -26.16 -11.82
C ARG A 577 -16.33 -26.59 -10.48
N ARG A 578 -15.52 -26.66 -9.41
CA ARG A 578 -16.00 -26.94 -8.04
C ARG A 578 -16.91 -25.83 -7.49
N LEU A 579 -16.68 -24.60 -7.88
CA LEU A 579 -17.55 -23.47 -7.55
C LEU A 579 -18.82 -23.39 -8.41
N GLY A 580 -19.13 -24.44 -9.20
CA GLY A 580 -20.39 -24.63 -9.90
C GLY A 580 -20.44 -24.07 -11.32
N VAL A 581 -19.34 -23.61 -11.92
CA VAL A 581 -19.29 -23.17 -13.32
C VAL A 581 -19.39 -24.39 -14.24
N LYS A 582 -20.48 -24.48 -15.03
CA LYS A 582 -20.74 -25.59 -15.96
C LYS A 582 -20.48 -25.23 -17.42
N GLY A 583 -20.60 -23.96 -17.77
CA GLY A 583 -20.41 -23.45 -19.13
C GLY A 583 -18.94 -23.41 -19.56
N GLU A 584 -18.65 -22.70 -20.61
CA GLU A 584 -17.30 -22.52 -21.12
C GLU A 584 -16.43 -21.73 -20.12
N ILE A 585 -15.17 -22.11 -19.98
CA ILE A 585 -14.13 -21.33 -19.26
C ILE A 585 -13.07 -20.96 -20.29
N ALA A 586 -13.09 -19.70 -20.74
CA ALA A 586 -12.12 -19.18 -21.66
C ALA A 586 -10.75 -19.04 -20.97
N PRO A 587 -9.66 -19.44 -21.63
CA PRO A 587 -8.31 -19.26 -21.07
C PRO A 587 -7.94 -17.77 -20.96
N ALA A 588 -7.03 -17.44 -20.03
CA ALA A 588 -6.43 -16.13 -19.95
C ALA A 588 -5.78 -15.71 -21.28
N MET A 589 -5.79 -14.42 -21.58
CA MET A 589 -5.21 -13.86 -22.82
C MET A 589 -3.74 -14.23 -23.01
N GLU A 590 -3.02 -14.40 -21.93
CA GLU A 590 -1.60 -14.80 -21.89
C GLU A 590 -1.36 -16.26 -22.29
N VAL A 591 -2.41 -17.08 -22.25
CA VAL A 591 -2.39 -18.48 -22.70
C VAL A 591 -2.92 -18.60 -24.13
N ALA A 592 -4.03 -17.92 -24.42
CA ALA A 592 -4.64 -17.93 -25.76
C ALA A 592 -5.23 -16.55 -26.06
N MET A 593 -4.60 -15.84 -26.98
CA MET A 593 -5.07 -14.53 -27.44
C MET A 593 -6.39 -14.71 -28.21
N PRO A 594 -7.49 -14.04 -27.81
CA PRO A 594 -8.74 -14.10 -28.56
C PRO A 594 -8.58 -13.56 -30.00
N GLU A 595 -9.32 -14.12 -30.95
CA GLU A 595 -9.32 -13.68 -32.34
C GLU A 595 -10.25 -12.47 -32.55
N GLY A 596 -9.96 -11.67 -33.59
CA GLY A 596 -10.78 -10.54 -34.02
C GLY A 596 -10.68 -9.31 -33.13
N SER A 597 -11.80 -8.66 -32.84
CA SER A 597 -11.86 -7.47 -32.00
C SER A 597 -11.81 -7.82 -30.53
N VAL A 598 -10.76 -7.38 -29.82
CA VAL A 598 -10.48 -7.76 -28.43
C VAL A 598 -10.62 -6.56 -27.50
N PRO A 599 -11.39 -6.66 -26.38
CA PRO A 599 -11.45 -5.62 -25.37
C PRO A 599 -10.15 -5.64 -24.54
N VAL A 600 -9.25 -4.69 -24.79
CA VAL A 600 -7.92 -4.67 -24.18
C VAL A 600 -7.83 -3.85 -22.90
N MET A 601 -8.83 -3.01 -22.61
CA MET A 601 -8.89 -2.23 -21.37
C MET A 601 -10.34 -1.84 -21.05
N GLN A 602 -10.74 -2.05 -19.81
CA GLN A 602 -12.03 -1.58 -19.28
C GLN A 602 -11.78 -0.56 -18.17
N THR A 603 -12.52 0.54 -18.16
CA THR A 603 -12.30 1.66 -17.24
C THR A 603 -13.57 2.44 -16.93
N ARG A 604 -13.64 3.01 -15.72
CA ARG A 604 -14.67 4.01 -15.34
C ARG A 604 -14.42 5.38 -15.95
N HIS A 605 -13.17 5.70 -16.32
CA HIS A 605 -12.83 6.95 -16.96
C HIS A 605 -13.44 6.98 -18.37
N CYS A 606 -14.34 7.94 -18.63
CA CYS A 606 -15.06 8.05 -19.90
C CYS A 606 -14.65 9.33 -20.66
N LEU A 607 -14.10 9.16 -21.86
CA LEU A 607 -13.69 10.30 -22.69
C LEU A 607 -14.87 11.11 -23.23
N LEU A 608 -16.03 10.49 -23.46
CA LEU A 608 -17.25 11.25 -23.82
C LEU A 608 -17.69 12.17 -22.66
N HIS A 609 -17.68 11.69 -21.42
CA HIS A 609 -17.97 12.51 -20.25
C HIS A 609 -16.95 13.67 -20.12
N ARG A 610 -15.65 13.37 -20.30
CA ARG A 610 -14.59 14.38 -20.27
C ARG A 610 -14.77 15.48 -21.32
N LEU A 611 -15.23 15.14 -22.50
CA LEU A 611 -15.54 16.11 -23.56
C LEU A 611 -16.85 16.89 -23.31
N GLY A 612 -17.58 16.60 -22.22
CA GLY A 612 -18.84 17.23 -21.89
C GLY A 612 -20.06 16.61 -22.58
N TYR A 613 -19.94 15.43 -23.20
CA TYR A 613 -21.00 14.76 -23.95
C TYR A 613 -21.44 13.45 -23.30
N CYS A 614 -21.72 13.48 -21.99
CA CYS A 614 -22.26 12.32 -21.31
C CYS A 614 -23.68 12.00 -21.80
N THR A 615 -23.87 10.82 -22.36
CA THR A 615 -25.19 10.39 -22.89
C THR A 615 -26.24 10.20 -21.80
N ARG A 616 -25.83 9.91 -20.54
CA ARG A 616 -26.75 9.85 -19.37
C ARG A 616 -27.35 11.22 -19.04
N GLU A 617 -26.65 12.31 -19.40
CA GLU A 617 -27.12 13.68 -19.26
C GLU A 617 -27.93 14.16 -20.50
N GLY A 618 -28.25 13.25 -21.43
CA GLY A 618 -29.00 13.57 -22.65
C GLY A 618 -28.20 14.36 -23.69
N LYS A 619 -26.89 14.51 -23.52
CA LYS A 619 -26.03 15.29 -24.41
C LYS A 619 -25.59 14.45 -25.61
N ARG A 620 -25.70 15.03 -26.81
CA ARG A 620 -25.25 14.42 -28.07
C ARG A 620 -23.94 15.05 -28.54
N PRO A 621 -22.92 14.26 -28.89
CA PRO A 621 -21.67 14.79 -29.40
C PRO A 621 -21.84 15.38 -30.82
N PRO A 622 -21.15 16.48 -31.15
CA PRO A 622 -21.18 17.09 -32.49
C PRO A 622 -20.18 16.43 -33.46
N PHE A 623 -19.69 15.24 -33.13
CA PHE A 623 -18.72 14.47 -33.89
C PHE A 623 -19.21 13.02 -34.07
N ALA A 624 -18.62 12.32 -35.05
CA ALA A 624 -19.03 10.96 -35.39
C ALA A 624 -18.47 9.91 -34.35
N LEU A 625 -19.30 8.95 -33.97
CA LEU A 625 -18.91 7.81 -33.14
C LEU A 625 -18.69 6.57 -34.02
N PRO A 626 -17.83 5.61 -33.59
CA PRO A 626 -17.06 5.59 -32.33
C PRO A 626 -15.87 6.52 -32.34
N LEU A 627 -15.35 6.85 -31.14
CA LEU A 627 -14.07 7.54 -30.97
C LEU A 627 -12.91 6.53 -31.05
N TYR A 628 -11.72 7.07 -31.35
CA TYR A 628 -10.48 6.30 -31.39
C TYR A 628 -9.37 7.03 -30.63
N LEU A 629 -8.65 6.29 -29.79
CA LEU A 629 -7.33 6.71 -29.30
C LEU A 629 -6.27 6.27 -30.31
N VAL A 630 -5.45 7.21 -30.77
CA VAL A 630 -4.45 6.98 -31.81
C VAL A 630 -3.07 7.35 -31.30
N ARG A 631 -2.07 6.47 -31.55
CA ARG A 631 -0.67 6.69 -31.22
C ARG A 631 0.22 6.02 -32.28
N GLY A 632 0.74 6.80 -33.20
CA GLY A 632 1.48 6.26 -34.34
C GLY A 632 0.58 5.34 -35.18
N GLN A 633 0.95 4.07 -35.28
CA GLN A 633 0.14 3.07 -36.00
C GLN A 633 -0.88 2.35 -35.10
N GLU A 634 -0.78 2.53 -33.79
CA GLU A 634 -1.71 1.91 -32.83
C GLU A 634 -3.00 2.70 -32.78
N ARG A 635 -4.13 2.02 -32.97
CA ARG A 635 -5.46 2.62 -32.95
C ARG A 635 -6.41 1.77 -32.12
N PHE A 636 -7.02 2.36 -31.10
CA PHE A 636 -7.95 1.69 -30.19
C PHE A 636 -9.33 2.28 -30.36
N ARG A 637 -10.29 1.46 -30.74
CA ARG A 637 -11.70 1.83 -30.84
C ARG A 637 -12.30 1.94 -29.44
N ILE A 638 -13.10 2.97 -29.20
CA ILE A 638 -13.74 3.25 -27.93
C ILE A 638 -15.23 2.91 -28.01
N THR A 639 -15.71 2.11 -27.05
CA THR A 639 -17.14 1.94 -26.80
C THR A 639 -17.48 2.31 -25.36
N THR A 640 -18.73 2.68 -25.11
CA THR A 640 -19.22 3.06 -23.78
C THR A 640 -20.47 2.26 -23.42
N ASP A 641 -20.48 1.65 -22.24
CA ASP A 641 -21.68 1.18 -21.57
C ASP A 641 -22.12 2.25 -20.55
N CYS A 642 -23.11 3.06 -20.94
CA CYS A 642 -23.57 4.16 -20.11
C CYS A 642 -24.45 3.70 -18.93
N ARG A 643 -24.91 2.44 -18.88
CA ARG A 643 -25.62 1.87 -17.71
C ARG A 643 -24.62 1.53 -16.61
N ALA A 644 -23.55 0.85 -16.98
CA ALA A 644 -22.45 0.51 -16.07
C ALA A 644 -21.49 1.69 -15.80
N CYS A 645 -21.60 2.80 -16.51
CA CYS A 645 -20.62 3.91 -16.51
C CYS A 645 -19.20 3.42 -16.84
N GLN A 646 -19.08 2.61 -17.88
CA GLN A 646 -17.86 1.94 -18.31
C GLN A 646 -17.49 2.33 -19.72
N MET A 647 -16.20 2.59 -19.95
CA MET A 647 -15.58 2.74 -21.26
C MET A 647 -14.67 1.55 -21.54
N THR A 648 -14.72 1.00 -22.76
CA THR A 648 -13.88 -0.10 -23.19
C THR A 648 -13.04 0.31 -24.40
N LEU A 649 -11.74 0.04 -24.34
CA LEU A 649 -10.81 0.14 -25.47
C LEU A 649 -10.73 -1.22 -26.17
N TRP A 650 -10.91 -1.22 -27.47
CA TRP A 650 -10.84 -2.38 -28.34
C TRP A 650 -9.65 -2.29 -29.26
N LEU A 651 -8.96 -3.39 -29.43
CA LEU A 651 -7.96 -3.60 -30.47
C LEU A 651 -8.61 -4.43 -31.57
N ASP A 652 -8.83 -3.84 -32.72
CA ASP A 652 -9.34 -4.52 -33.90
C ASP A 652 -8.14 -5.08 -34.67
N ARG A 653 -8.07 -6.42 -34.84
CA ARG A 653 -6.97 -7.17 -35.46
C ARG A 653 -7.37 -7.67 -36.85
#